data_5a2af2fa4c3ef022e16297b2759d0538
#
_entry.id   5a2af2fa4c3ef022e16297b2759d0538
#
_cell.length_a   1.000
_cell.length_b   1.000
_cell.length_c   1.000
_cell.angle_alpha   90.00
_cell.angle_beta   90.00
_cell.angle_gamma   90.00
#
_symmetry.space_group_name_H-M   'P 1'
#
loop_
_entity.id
_entity.type
_entity.pdbx_description
1 polymer ?
#
loop_
_entity_poly.entity_id
_entity_poly.type
_entity_poly.pdbx_seq_one_letter_code
_entity_poly.pdbx_strand_id
1 'polypeptide(L)'
;KLDSLVRPFVHKILVVVEPMLIDADYYARVEGREVVSNLAKAAGLAYMISSMREDLDSQDEYVRNATAAAFSVVASALGIPAMIPFLKAVCRSKKSWLARHTGIKIVKRIAELMGCAVLPHLRHLVECVKDGITDEQPKVRTITALALAALAEASFPYGIESFDCVLAPLWSSVKVLRGKSLAAVLKAVGFIIPLMDETRAGQYIDDVMYILVREFSTPDEEMRKIVIKVVKQCVQTDGIASEYIKESIVPEFFKHLWTRRTAGNRYTSKILVETTNEIAQRVGAQEVIARLVPCMKDENEWFRYMVMNSITSVLSLLGASDLDLRLEEQLMNGLLFAFQEQGGEDSRALINCYGTVLKMLGIRAKPYMDEITSAIKWRLSNRNANVRMQAADLIARIAPSMKTCGEDNALKNMGRVLFEYLGEEFPDVLGSILGALKSIVNVMGMEEMEPPIRDLLPRLTPILRNRNEKVQENCIDLVGRIADRGPEFVPPKEWSRICFDLLDMLNAKKKSIRRTTVNTFGYIAKALGPQDVMYTLLNNLKVQERQNRLCTSIAIAIVAEACEPFTVLPALMNEYRLPEMNVQNGVLKALSFMFEYIGEAAANYIYSCVPLLEDALMDRDYIHRQQASAAISHLAVGVYGEGCEDAIVHLLNYVFPNIFEVSPHLN
;
A
#
# COMPACT_ATOMS: atom_id res chain seq x y z
N LYS A 1 10.60 35.93 10.93
CA LYS A 1 10.41 37.26 11.60
C LYS A 1 11.76 37.93 11.94
N LEU A 2 12.87 37.19 12.05
CA LEU A 2 14.19 37.76 12.39
C LEU A 2 15.00 38.20 11.16
N ASP A 3 14.65 37.68 9.99
CA ASP A 3 15.30 37.95 8.70
C ASP A 3 16.84 37.98 8.81
N SER A 4 17.51 38.98 8.25
CA SER A 4 18.98 39.09 8.27
C SER A 4 19.61 39.18 9.67
N LEU A 5 18.85 39.50 10.71
CA LEU A 5 19.32 39.51 12.10
C LEU A 5 19.73 38.13 12.64
N VAL A 6 19.35 37.05 11.94
CA VAL A 6 19.73 35.69 12.30
C VAL A 6 21.21 35.37 12.00
N ARG A 7 21.87 36.14 11.12
CA ARG A 7 23.24 35.90 10.63
C ARG A 7 24.27 35.60 11.71
N PRO A 8 24.37 36.34 12.82
CA PRO A 8 25.36 36.07 13.89
C PRO A 8 25.13 34.72 14.61
N PHE A 9 23.93 34.15 14.48
CA PHE A 9 23.53 32.93 15.19
C PHE A 9 23.50 31.69 14.30
N VAL A 10 23.74 31.83 12.99
CA VAL A 10 23.66 30.74 12.01
C VAL A 10 24.44 29.51 12.45
N HIS A 11 25.71 29.67 12.81
CA HIS A 11 26.55 28.55 13.26
C HIS A 11 25.98 27.84 14.49
N LYS A 12 25.51 28.59 15.50
CA LYS A 12 24.94 28.03 16.72
C LYS A 12 23.63 27.26 16.46
N ILE A 13 22.82 27.75 15.53
CA ILE A 13 21.57 27.09 15.13
C ILE A 13 21.90 25.79 14.37
N LEU A 14 22.86 25.83 13.44
CA LEU A 14 23.26 24.67 12.64
C LEU A 14 23.79 23.54 13.51
N VAL A 15 24.64 23.83 14.50
CA VAL A 15 25.15 22.81 15.45
C VAL A 15 24.02 22.00 16.12
N VAL A 16 22.88 22.64 16.40
CA VAL A 16 21.73 21.97 17.01
C VAL A 16 20.86 21.24 15.98
N VAL A 17 20.70 21.81 14.78
CA VAL A 17 19.72 21.34 13.81
C VAL A 17 20.30 20.32 12.81
N GLU A 18 21.59 20.41 12.47
CA GLU A 18 22.22 19.47 11.54
C GLU A 18 22.07 17.99 11.94
N PRO A 19 22.23 17.59 13.21
CA PRO A 19 21.97 16.21 13.64
C PRO A 19 20.56 15.73 13.33
N MET A 20 19.55 16.60 13.39
CA MET A 20 18.16 16.25 13.07
C MET A 20 17.99 15.81 11.61
N LEU A 21 18.80 16.33 10.68
CA LEU A 21 18.71 16.01 9.25
C LEU A 21 19.07 14.57 8.92
N ILE A 22 19.81 13.91 9.81
CA ILE A 22 20.26 12.50 9.64
C ILE A 22 19.69 11.60 10.74
N ASP A 23 18.74 12.07 11.54
CA ASP A 23 18.08 11.31 12.59
C ASP A 23 17.30 10.10 12.02
N ALA A 24 17.14 9.06 12.84
CA ALA A 24 16.33 7.89 12.50
C ALA A 24 14.84 8.23 12.36
N ASP A 25 14.34 9.19 13.20
CA ASP A 25 12.96 9.64 13.15
C ASP A 25 12.68 10.50 11.90
N TYR A 26 11.59 10.17 11.22
CA TYR A 26 11.14 10.89 10.03
C TYR A 26 10.72 12.33 10.34
N TYR A 27 9.99 12.55 11.44
CA TYR A 27 9.49 13.88 11.81
C TYR A 27 10.62 14.82 12.20
N ALA A 28 11.62 14.33 12.94
CA ALA A 28 12.82 15.11 13.25
C ALA A 28 13.54 15.57 11.97
N ARG A 29 13.66 14.69 10.95
CA ARG A 29 14.23 15.10 9.66
C ARG A 29 13.41 16.14 8.91
N VAL A 30 12.09 16.08 8.99
CA VAL A 30 11.19 17.07 8.35
C VAL A 30 11.34 18.43 9.01
N GLU A 31 11.25 18.50 10.34
CA GLU A 31 11.44 19.74 11.12
C GLU A 31 12.82 20.34 10.91
N GLY A 32 13.87 19.52 10.95
CA GLY A 32 15.24 19.97 10.68
C GLY A 32 15.39 20.61 9.29
N ARG A 33 14.79 20.01 8.25
CA ARG A 33 14.79 20.60 6.89
C ARG A 33 14.06 21.92 6.84
N GLU A 34 12.94 22.05 7.49
CA GLU A 34 12.19 23.31 7.53
C GLU A 34 13.00 24.43 8.19
N VAL A 35 13.62 24.15 9.34
CA VAL A 35 14.46 25.12 10.05
C VAL A 35 15.65 25.55 9.18
N VAL A 36 16.38 24.60 8.58
CA VAL A 36 17.55 24.92 7.73
C VAL A 36 17.13 25.68 6.47
N SER A 37 15.97 25.34 5.86
CA SER A 37 15.42 26.06 4.71
C SER A 37 15.11 27.52 5.04
N ASN A 38 14.44 27.76 6.16
CA ASN A 38 14.10 29.11 6.63
C ASN A 38 15.38 29.91 7.01
N LEU A 39 16.34 29.23 7.64
CA LEU A 39 17.63 29.83 7.97
C LEU A 39 18.40 30.24 6.72
N ALA A 40 18.43 29.39 5.69
CA ALA A 40 19.11 29.68 4.43
C ALA A 40 18.49 30.90 3.70
N LYS A 41 17.17 30.99 3.67
CA LYS A 41 16.46 32.14 3.08
C LYS A 41 16.73 33.42 3.83
N ALA A 42 16.81 33.39 5.16
CA ALA A 42 17.04 34.56 6.00
C ALA A 42 18.53 35.01 5.99
N ALA A 43 19.47 34.08 6.12
CA ALA A 43 20.89 34.38 6.21
C ALA A 43 21.55 34.66 4.86
N GLY A 44 21.12 33.92 3.81
CA GLY A 44 21.70 33.93 2.49
C GLY A 44 22.86 32.95 2.32
N LEU A 45 23.15 32.58 1.06
CA LEU A 45 24.11 31.53 0.70
C LEU A 45 25.52 31.74 1.27
N ALA A 46 26.03 32.96 1.22
CA ALA A 46 27.41 33.27 1.66
C ALA A 46 27.63 32.96 3.16
N TYR A 47 26.64 33.30 4.00
CA TYR A 47 26.68 33.01 5.43
C TYR A 47 26.52 31.52 5.72
N MET A 48 25.66 30.84 5.00
CA MET A 48 25.51 29.40 5.14
C MET A 48 26.83 28.67 4.77
N ILE A 49 27.44 29.02 3.65
CA ILE A 49 28.75 28.44 3.24
C ILE A 49 29.81 28.72 4.30
N SER A 50 29.95 29.96 4.77
CA SER A 50 30.99 30.31 5.73
C SER A 50 30.85 29.57 7.06
N SER A 51 29.60 29.30 7.49
CA SER A 51 29.31 28.64 8.75
C SER A 51 29.54 27.11 8.73
N MET A 52 29.45 26.48 7.56
CA MET A 52 29.57 25.02 7.40
C MET A 52 30.87 24.59 6.67
N ARG A 53 31.69 25.53 6.25
CA ARG A 53 32.87 25.23 5.39
C ARG A 53 33.91 24.36 6.07
N GLU A 54 34.14 24.57 7.37
CA GLU A 54 35.14 23.81 8.15
C GLU A 54 34.75 22.36 8.33
N ASP A 55 33.46 22.07 8.33
CA ASP A 55 32.94 20.73 8.52
C ASP A 55 33.04 19.84 7.28
N LEU A 56 33.31 20.41 6.09
CA LEU A 56 33.41 19.67 4.85
C LEU A 56 34.56 18.66 4.82
N ASP A 57 35.68 18.97 5.49
CA ASP A 57 36.87 18.11 5.57
C ASP A 57 37.15 17.63 7.01
N SER A 58 36.16 17.72 7.88
CA SER A 58 36.19 17.14 9.23
C SER A 58 36.58 15.66 9.19
N GLN A 59 37.36 15.22 10.16
CA GLN A 59 37.76 13.80 10.29
C GLN A 59 36.56 12.93 10.69
N ASP A 60 35.55 13.52 11.39
CA ASP A 60 34.35 12.81 11.76
C ASP A 60 33.39 12.66 10.58
N GLU A 61 33.08 11.41 10.23
CA GLU A 61 32.15 11.08 9.17
C GLU A 61 30.72 11.53 9.49
N TYR A 62 30.32 11.51 10.75
CA TYR A 62 29.00 11.95 11.18
C TYR A 62 28.78 13.43 10.89
N VAL A 63 29.76 14.29 11.23
CA VAL A 63 29.75 15.73 10.93
C VAL A 63 29.64 15.95 9.43
N ARG A 64 30.50 15.29 8.62
CA ARG A 64 30.43 15.42 7.15
C ARG A 64 29.08 14.98 6.57
N ASN A 65 28.43 13.98 7.18
CA ASN A 65 27.11 13.52 6.74
C ASN A 65 26.00 14.52 7.04
N ALA A 66 26.02 15.12 8.22
CA ALA A 66 25.09 16.16 8.65
C ALA A 66 25.24 17.42 7.79
N THR A 67 26.48 17.87 7.61
CA THR A 67 26.83 19.03 6.76
C THR A 67 26.40 18.79 5.30
N ALA A 68 26.63 17.60 4.74
CA ALA A 68 26.16 17.29 3.39
C ALA A 68 24.63 17.32 3.27
N ALA A 69 23.92 16.88 4.29
CA ALA A 69 22.46 16.98 4.34
C ALA A 69 22.00 18.45 4.44
N ALA A 70 22.66 19.27 5.28
CA ALA A 70 22.35 20.70 5.41
C ALA A 70 22.56 21.45 4.08
N PHE A 71 23.67 21.24 3.38
CA PHE A 71 23.89 21.84 2.07
C PHE A 71 22.88 21.41 1.01
N SER A 72 22.36 20.18 1.06
CA SER A 72 21.29 19.77 0.14
C SER A 72 19.98 20.52 0.38
N VAL A 73 19.67 20.84 1.63
CA VAL A 73 18.51 21.67 1.99
C VAL A 73 18.73 23.13 1.56
N VAL A 74 19.95 23.65 1.73
CA VAL A 74 20.31 25.01 1.23
C VAL A 74 20.13 25.10 -0.29
N ALA A 75 20.57 24.08 -1.03
CA ALA A 75 20.37 24.01 -2.49
C ALA A 75 18.89 23.99 -2.88
N SER A 76 18.06 23.26 -2.10
CA SER A 76 16.60 23.24 -2.29
C SER A 76 15.95 24.58 -2.00
N ALA A 77 16.42 25.31 -0.97
CA ALA A 77 15.85 26.58 -0.53
C ALA A 77 16.23 27.78 -1.41
N LEU A 78 17.49 27.83 -1.89
CA LEU A 78 18.06 28.95 -2.63
C LEU A 78 18.26 28.68 -4.14
N GLY A 79 18.02 27.45 -4.55
CA GLY A 79 18.19 27.00 -5.94
C GLY A 79 19.55 26.39 -6.24
N ILE A 80 19.58 25.35 -7.06
CA ILE A 80 20.79 24.65 -7.52
C ILE A 80 21.78 25.58 -8.22
N PRO A 81 21.35 26.51 -9.13
CA PRO A 81 22.28 27.37 -9.85
C PRO A 81 23.20 28.17 -8.94
N ALA A 82 22.69 28.65 -7.82
CA ALA A 82 23.46 29.42 -6.84
C ALA A 82 24.59 28.58 -6.20
N MET A 83 24.36 27.26 -6.05
CA MET A 83 25.31 26.33 -5.44
C MET A 83 26.38 25.78 -6.39
N ILE A 84 26.18 25.80 -7.71
CA ILE A 84 27.09 25.18 -8.71
C ILE A 84 28.54 25.69 -8.58
N PRO A 85 28.85 26.98 -8.45
CA PRO A 85 30.25 27.44 -8.33
C PRO A 85 30.95 26.88 -7.08
N PHE A 86 30.23 26.83 -5.97
CA PHE A 86 30.70 26.26 -4.70
C PHE A 86 30.93 24.73 -4.85
N LEU A 87 29.97 24.00 -5.41
CA LEU A 87 30.12 22.56 -5.63
C LEU A 87 31.29 22.22 -6.54
N LYS A 88 31.48 22.94 -7.65
CA LYS A 88 32.64 22.78 -8.53
C LYS A 88 33.96 22.97 -7.78
N ALA A 89 34.07 23.97 -6.91
CA ALA A 89 35.27 24.24 -6.13
C ALA A 89 35.57 23.14 -5.11
N VAL A 90 34.54 22.65 -4.39
CA VAL A 90 34.68 21.63 -3.35
C VAL A 90 34.95 20.25 -3.94
N CYS A 91 34.21 19.83 -4.98
CA CYS A 91 34.39 18.54 -5.64
C CYS A 91 35.80 18.40 -6.32
N ARG A 92 36.44 19.52 -6.66
CA ARG A 92 37.78 19.58 -7.27
C ARG A 92 38.86 20.01 -6.31
N SER A 93 38.65 20.00 -5.01
CA SER A 93 39.64 20.42 -4.02
C SER A 93 40.92 19.62 -4.13
N LYS A 94 42.04 20.32 -4.40
CA LYS A 94 43.39 19.71 -4.47
C LYS A 94 43.96 19.43 -3.08
N LYS A 95 43.49 20.13 -2.04
CA LYS A 95 44.03 20.08 -0.68
C LYS A 95 43.55 18.91 0.13
N SER A 96 42.26 18.56 0.01
CA SER A 96 41.60 17.56 0.86
C SER A 96 40.74 16.61 0.04
N TRP A 97 41.03 15.31 0.13
CA TRP A 97 40.17 14.28 -0.46
C TRP A 97 38.84 14.15 0.33
N LEU A 98 38.82 14.47 1.65
CA LEU A 98 37.62 14.50 2.46
C LEU A 98 36.64 15.56 1.94
N ALA A 99 37.15 16.75 1.61
CA ALA A 99 36.34 17.80 1.01
C ALA A 99 35.77 17.36 -0.35
N ARG A 100 36.56 16.71 -1.23
CA ARG A 100 36.04 16.15 -2.51
C ARG A 100 34.94 15.13 -2.25
N HIS A 101 35.15 14.19 -1.31
CA HIS A 101 34.17 13.17 -0.92
C HIS A 101 32.87 13.81 -0.42
N THR A 102 32.95 14.81 0.47
CA THR A 102 31.79 15.51 1.02
C THR A 102 31.08 16.33 -0.05
N GLY A 103 31.81 17.04 -0.92
CA GLY A 103 31.20 17.78 -2.04
C GLY A 103 30.42 16.90 -2.99
N ILE A 104 30.95 15.74 -3.35
CA ILE A 104 30.23 14.75 -4.17
C ILE A 104 29.01 14.19 -3.42
N LYS A 105 29.13 13.99 -2.10
CA LYS A 105 28.03 13.55 -1.26
C LYS A 105 26.89 14.58 -1.19
N ILE A 106 27.22 15.88 -1.21
CA ILE A 106 26.22 16.96 -1.31
C ILE A 106 25.45 16.83 -2.62
N VAL A 107 26.11 16.63 -3.75
CA VAL A 107 25.44 16.43 -5.06
C VAL A 107 24.51 15.21 -5.01
N LYS A 108 24.97 14.10 -4.43
CA LYS A 108 24.13 12.91 -4.22
C LYS A 108 22.89 13.23 -3.41
N ARG A 109 23.04 13.96 -2.29
CA ARG A 109 21.92 14.36 -1.42
C ARG A 109 20.94 15.33 -2.09
N ILE A 110 21.46 16.24 -2.94
CA ILE A 110 20.60 17.13 -3.75
C ILE A 110 19.71 16.30 -4.67
N ALA A 111 20.27 15.30 -5.37
CA ALA A 111 19.50 14.41 -6.24
C ALA A 111 18.44 13.63 -5.46
N GLU A 112 18.79 13.06 -4.29
CA GLU A 112 17.87 12.31 -3.42
C GLU A 112 16.75 13.19 -2.85
N LEU A 113 17.03 14.46 -2.53
CA LEU A 113 16.08 15.38 -1.91
C LEU A 113 15.13 16.01 -2.94
N MET A 114 15.66 16.42 -4.09
CA MET A 114 14.93 17.23 -5.07
C MET A 114 14.29 16.39 -6.19
N GLY A 115 14.71 15.13 -6.37
CA GLY A 115 14.18 14.25 -7.41
C GLY A 115 14.25 14.90 -8.80
N CYS A 116 13.16 14.84 -9.57
CA CYS A 116 13.11 15.35 -10.94
C CYS A 116 13.41 16.86 -11.08
N ALA A 117 13.35 17.65 -10.01
CA ALA A 117 13.72 19.06 -10.05
C ALA A 117 15.22 19.31 -10.36
N VAL A 118 16.07 18.28 -10.33
CA VAL A 118 17.48 18.39 -10.78
C VAL A 118 17.64 18.43 -12.28
N LEU A 119 16.63 18.00 -13.05
CA LEU A 119 16.73 17.81 -14.50
C LEU A 119 17.25 19.04 -15.27
N PRO A 120 16.79 20.27 -15.02
CA PRO A 120 17.32 21.47 -15.69
C PRO A 120 18.81 21.74 -15.41
N HIS A 121 19.33 21.18 -14.32
CA HIS A 121 20.71 21.43 -13.84
C HIS A 121 21.59 20.18 -13.93
N LEU A 122 21.04 19.08 -14.46
CA LEU A 122 21.67 17.75 -14.47
C LEU A 122 23.09 17.79 -15.05
N ARG A 123 23.25 18.40 -16.22
CA ARG A 123 24.55 18.51 -16.90
C ARG A 123 25.62 19.18 -16.02
N HIS A 124 25.25 20.27 -15.34
CA HIS A 124 26.20 20.97 -14.47
C HIS A 124 26.53 20.15 -13.21
N LEU A 125 25.56 19.40 -12.65
CA LEU A 125 25.81 18.53 -11.50
C LEU A 125 26.71 17.34 -11.88
N VAL A 126 26.47 16.71 -13.03
CA VAL A 126 27.36 15.65 -13.57
C VAL A 126 28.78 16.17 -13.80
N GLU A 127 28.92 17.37 -14.40
CA GLU A 127 30.22 18.03 -14.58
C GLU A 127 30.96 18.33 -13.26
N CYS A 128 30.22 18.58 -12.17
CA CYS A 128 30.84 18.79 -10.86
C CYS A 128 31.51 17.51 -10.33
N VAL A 129 30.95 16.35 -10.60
CA VAL A 129 31.38 15.08 -9.99
C VAL A 129 32.24 14.20 -10.92
N LYS A 130 32.28 14.46 -12.23
CA LYS A 130 32.91 13.60 -13.24
C LYS A 130 34.36 13.21 -12.94
N ASP A 131 35.15 14.15 -12.43
CA ASP A 131 36.56 13.93 -12.16
C ASP A 131 36.81 12.93 -11.01
N GLY A 132 35.80 12.74 -10.15
CA GLY A 132 35.83 11.79 -9.04
C GLY A 132 35.79 10.30 -9.45
N ILE A 133 35.42 9.96 -10.71
CA ILE A 133 35.42 8.57 -11.20
C ILE A 133 36.85 8.02 -11.27
N THR A 134 37.81 8.86 -11.60
CA THR A 134 39.25 8.52 -11.76
C THR A 134 40.10 8.98 -10.58
N ASP A 135 39.49 9.40 -9.47
CA ASP A 135 40.17 9.87 -8.27
C ASP A 135 41.12 8.80 -7.70
N GLU A 136 42.26 9.23 -7.15
CA GLU A 136 43.21 8.34 -6.50
C GLU A 136 42.62 7.58 -5.32
N GLN A 137 41.70 8.24 -4.59
CA GLN A 137 41.05 7.68 -3.40
C GLN A 137 39.87 6.77 -3.75
N PRO A 138 39.88 5.48 -3.35
CA PRO A 138 38.78 4.56 -3.62
C PRO A 138 37.42 5.03 -3.05
N LYS A 139 37.44 5.70 -1.89
CA LYS A 139 36.21 6.24 -1.27
C LYS A 139 35.57 7.34 -2.12
N VAL A 140 36.41 8.19 -2.78
CA VAL A 140 35.90 9.22 -3.68
C VAL A 140 35.31 8.60 -4.94
N ARG A 141 35.98 7.60 -5.54
CA ARG A 141 35.42 6.87 -6.70
C ARG A 141 34.07 6.23 -6.37
N THR A 142 33.94 5.60 -5.19
CA THR A 142 32.70 4.95 -4.75
C THR A 142 31.57 5.95 -4.56
N ILE A 143 31.82 7.08 -3.87
CA ILE A 143 30.76 8.09 -3.67
C ILE A 143 30.37 8.78 -4.98
N THR A 144 31.33 8.92 -5.93
CA THR A 144 31.04 9.46 -7.27
C THR A 144 30.08 8.57 -8.04
N ALA A 145 30.36 7.27 -8.07
CA ALA A 145 29.44 6.31 -8.70
C ALA A 145 28.04 6.35 -8.05
N LEU A 146 27.95 6.43 -6.71
CA LEU A 146 26.68 6.57 -6.01
C LEU A 146 25.97 7.90 -6.29
N ALA A 147 26.72 8.99 -6.50
CA ALA A 147 26.14 10.28 -6.87
C ALA A 147 25.58 10.25 -8.31
N LEU A 148 26.31 9.64 -9.25
CA LEU A 148 25.82 9.42 -10.61
C LEU A 148 24.58 8.53 -10.64
N ALA A 149 24.53 7.48 -9.81
CA ALA A 149 23.34 6.65 -9.65
C ALA A 149 22.14 7.46 -9.19
N ALA A 150 22.31 8.32 -8.16
CA ALA A 150 21.23 9.16 -7.65
C ALA A 150 20.76 10.22 -8.66
N LEU A 151 21.68 10.81 -9.43
CA LEU A 151 21.35 11.75 -10.50
C LEU A 151 20.58 11.07 -11.64
N ALA A 152 20.98 9.87 -12.04
CA ALA A 152 20.29 9.10 -13.08
C ALA A 152 18.90 8.65 -12.61
N GLU A 153 18.78 8.18 -11.37
CA GLU A 153 17.48 7.82 -10.75
C GLU A 153 16.51 9.02 -10.71
N ALA A 154 17.03 10.19 -10.32
CA ALA A 154 16.24 11.42 -10.21
C ALA A 154 15.82 12.00 -11.57
N SER A 155 16.58 11.75 -12.65
CA SER A 155 16.33 12.28 -13.99
C SER A 155 15.47 11.37 -14.86
N PHE A 156 15.29 10.10 -14.48
CA PHE A 156 14.53 9.13 -15.28
C PHE A 156 13.16 9.67 -15.71
N PRO A 157 12.76 9.47 -16.97
CA PRO A 157 13.44 8.73 -18.07
C PRO A 157 14.32 9.59 -19.00
N TYR A 158 14.71 10.79 -18.62
CA TYR A 158 15.38 11.78 -19.50
C TYR A 158 16.82 12.09 -19.10
N GLY A 159 17.56 12.77 -19.98
CA GLY A 159 18.81 13.44 -19.65
C GLY A 159 20.06 12.62 -19.87
N ILE A 160 20.04 11.57 -20.71
CA ILE A 160 21.22 10.73 -21.02
C ILE A 160 22.42 11.55 -21.55
N GLU A 161 22.17 12.60 -22.32
CA GLU A 161 23.22 13.45 -22.91
C GLU A 161 24.11 14.11 -21.86
N SER A 162 23.56 14.32 -20.65
CA SER A 162 24.32 14.87 -19.53
C SER A 162 25.36 13.90 -18.99
N PHE A 163 25.20 12.61 -19.22
CA PHE A 163 26.09 11.55 -18.77
C PHE A 163 27.17 11.15 -19.79
N ASP A 164 27.11 11.62 -21.03
CA ASP A 164 28.07 11.24 -22.09
C ASP A 164 29.55 11.40 -21.67
N CYS A 165 29.86 12.43 -20.89
CA CYS A 165 31.22 12.69 -20.42
C CYS A 165 31.74 11.68 -19.37
N VAL A 166 30.84 10.89 -18.76
CA VAL A 166 31.18 9.92 -17.70
C VAL A 166 31.00 8.46 -18.15
N LEU A 167 30.36 8.18 -19.28
CA LEU A 167 30.08 6.81 -19.73
C LEU A 167 31.38 6.00 -19.94
N ALA A 168 32.33 6.48 -20.73
CA ALA A 168 33.55 5.75 -21.04
C ALA A 168 34.40 5.41 -19.79
N PRO A 169 34.71 6.37 -18.88
CA PRO A 169 35.44 6.04 -17.65
C PRO A 169 34.62 5.14 -16.70
N LEU A 170 33.31 5.26 -16.66
CA LEU A 170 32.46 4.40 -15.85
C LEU A 170 32.48 2.94 -16.33
N TRP A 171 32.35 2.71 -17.63
CA TRP A 171 32.45 1.38 -18.26
C TRP A 171 33.81 0.74 -18.10
N SER A 172 34.90 1.51 -18.23
CA SER A 172 36.23 1.03 -17.94
C SER A 172 36.37 0.56 -16.48
N SER A 173 35.74 1.29 -15.56
CA SER A 173 35.76 0.97 -14.14
C SER A 173 35.01 -0.35 -13.81
N VAL A 174 33.92 -0.69 -14.51
CA VAL A 174 33.19 -1.94 -14.33
C VAL A 174 34.06 -3.18 -14.57
N LYS A 175 34.99 -3.10 -15.55
CA LYS A 175 35.88 -4.21 -15.92
C LYS A 175 37.00 -4.43 -14.89
N VAL A 176 37.46 -3.37 -14.23
CA VAL A 176 38.66 -3.36 -13.36
C VAL A 176 38.31 -3.50 -11.87
N LEU A 177 37.24 -2.86 -11.40
CA LEU A 177 36.91 -2.79 -9.99
C LEU A 177 36.33 -4.11 -9.44
N ARG A 178 36.38 -4.26 -8.11
CA ARG A 178 35.86 -5.41 -7.37
C ARG A 178 35.21 -4.94 -6.06
N GLY A 179 34.39 -5.77 -5.45
CA GLY A 179 33.76 -5.54 -4.14
C GLY A 179 32.87 -4.28 -4.10
N LYS A 180 32.92 -3.53 -3.01
CA LYS A 180 32.05 -2.35 -2.78
C LYS A 180 32.14 -1.28 -3.86
N SER A 181 33.32 -1.07 -4.44
CA SER A 181 33.50 -0.09 -5.51
C SER A 181 32.81 -0.56 -6.80
N LEU A 182 32.91 -1.84 -7.13
CA LEU A 182 32.18 -2.41 -8.27
C LEU A 182 30.66 -2.32 -8.04
N ALA A 183 30.17 -2.62 -6.83
CA ALA A 183 28.77 -2.52 -6.48
C ALA A 183 28.20 -1.10 -6.72
N ALA A 184 28.95 -0.07 -6.33
CA ALA A 184 28.55 1.32 -6.55
C ALA A 184 28.50 1.67 -8.05
N VAL A 185 29.48 1.20 -8.83
CA VAL A 185 29.52 1.43 -10.28
C VAL A 185 28.38 0.67 -10.98
N LEU A 186 28.15 -0.59 -10.63
CA LEU A 186 27.01 -1.36 -11.16
C LEU A 186 25.66 -0.68 -10.85
N LYS A 187 25.51 -0.11 -9.65
CA LYS A 187 24.31 0.66 -9.32
C LYS A 187 24.16 1.89 -10.24
N ALA A 188 25.24 2.62 -10.52
CA ALA A 188 25.18 3.75 -11.44
C ALA A 188 24.81 3.33 -12.86
N VAL A 189 25.44 2.28 -13.36
CA VAL A 189 25.18 1.71 -14.68
C VAL A 189 23.71 1.27 -14.79
N GLY A 190 23.17 0.58 -13.78
CA GLY A 190 21.79 0.14 -13.76
C GLY A 190 20.75 1.26 -13.87
N PHE A 191 21.03 2.44 -13.30
CA PHE A 191 20.14 3.61 -13.45
C PHE A 191 20.39 4.41 -14.74
N ILE A 192 21.61 4.36 -15.30
CA ILE A 192 21.94 5.09 -16.53
C ILE A 192 21.43 4.36 -17.79
N ILE A 193 21.49 3.03 -17.82
CA ILE A 193 21.05 2.23 -18.98
C ILE A 193 19.62 2.55 -19.40
N PRO A 194 18.62 2.63 -18.49
CA PRO A 194 17.24 2.94 -18.85
C PRO A 194 17.00 4.36 -19.41
N LEU A 195 18.01 5.24 -19.33
CA LEU A 195 17.96 6.58 -19.94
C LEU A 195 18.41 6.56 -21.40
N MET A 196 19.06 5.47 -21.87
CA MET A 196 19.61 5.35 -23.22
C MET A 196 18.52 5.01 -24.24
N ASP A 197 18.78 5.34 -25.49
CA ASP A 197 18.02 4.80 -26.60
C ASP A 197 18.24 3.29 -26.75
N GLU A 198 17.31 2.62 -27.41
CA GLU A 198 17.26 1.16 -27.55
C GLU A 198 18.55 0.56 -28.13
N THR A 199 19.13 1.20 -29.16
CA THR A 199 20.35 0.72 -29.83
C THR A 199 21.59 0.85 -28.94
N ARG A 200 21.76 1.95 -28.23
CA ARG A 200 22.87 2.15 -27.29
C ARG A 200 22.73 1.25 -26.07
N ALA A 201 21.51 1.15 -25.52
CA ALA A 201 21.23 0.32 -24.36
C ALA A 201 21.62 -1.14 -24.62
N GLY A 202 21.24 -1.73 -25.78
CA GLY A 202 21.56 -3.10 -26.12
C GLY A 202 23.07 -3.41 -26.08
N GLN A 203 23.91 -2.54 -26.68
CA GLN A 203 25.36 -2.71 -26.66
C GLN A 203 25.96 -2.67 -25.25
N TYR A 204 25.49 -1.76 -24.42
CA TYR A 204 26.00 -1.63 -23.05
C TYR A 204 25.49 -2.74 -22.12
N ILE A 205 24.30 -3.27 -22.36
CA ILE A 205 23.73 -4.34 -21.57
C ILE A 205 24.49 -5.66 -21.76
N ASP A 206 24.86 -6.03 -22.99
CA ASP A 206 25.64 -7.23 -23.26
C ASP A 206 26.96 -7.24 -22.47
N ASP A 207 27.69 -6.12 -22.49
CA ASP A 207 28.92 -5.97 -21.72
C ASP A 207 28.72 -6.11 -20.20
N VAL A 208 27.64 -5.53 -19.68
CA VAL A 208 27.33 -5.52 -18.24
C VAL A 208 26.80 -6.87 -17.79
N MET A 209 25.96 -7.55 -18.59
CA MET A 209 25.38 -8.85 -18.25
C MET A 209 26.47 -9.90 -18.05
N TYR A 210 27.53 -9.89 -18.85
CA TYR A 210 28.67 -10.79 -18.64
C TYR A 210 29.28 -10.63 -17.23
N ILE A 211 29.34 -9.41 -16.72
CA ILE A 211 29.89 -9.12 -15.39
C ILE A 211 28.85 -9.44 -14.30
N LEU A 212 27.58 -9.15 -14.53
CA LEU A 212 26.50 -9.48 -13.59
C LEU A 212 26.39 -10.99 -13.35
N VAL A 213 26.44 -11.80 -14.41
CA VAL A 213 26.41 -13.27 -14.32
C VAL A 213 27.58 -13.79 -13.48
N ARG A 214 28.78 -13.23 -13.64
CA ARG A 214 29.92 -13.57 -12.79
C ARG A 214 29.67 -13.27 -11.31
N GLU A 215 29.00 -12.16 -11.01
CA GLU A 215 28.71 -11.72 -9.63
C GLU A 215 27.46 -12.38 -9.03
N PHE A 216 26.69 -13.19 -9.78
CA PHE A 216 25.52 -13.92 -9.25
C PHE A 216 25.87 -14.85 -8.07
N SER A 217 27.04 -15.43 -8.05
CA SER A 217 27.55 -16.31 -7.01
C SER A 217 28.20 -15.56 -5.82
N THR A 218 28.16 -14.24 -5.81
CA THR A 218 28.84 -13.44 -4.76
C THR A 218 28.34 -13.77 -3.35
N PRO A 219 29.25 -13.89 -2.35
CA PRO A 219 28.87 -14.06 -0.97
C PRO A 219 28.37 -12.77 -0.29
N ASP A 220 28.64 -11.60 -0.86
CA ASP A 220 28.27 -10.29 -0.30
C ASP A 220 26.78 -9.99 -0.58
N GLU A 221 26.00 -9.82 0.50
CA GLU A 221 24.57 -9.53 0.43
C GLU A 221 24.25 -8.17 -0.23
N GLU A 222 25.08 -7.16 -0.01
CA GLU A 222 24.84 -5.83 -0.62
C GLU A 222 25.12 -5.87 -2.12
N MET A 223 26.19 -6.57 -2.53
CA MET A 223 26.46 -6.81 -3.95
C MET A 223 25.32 -7.57 -4.60
N ARG A 224 24.82 -8.64 -3.95
CA ARG A 224 23.71 -9.45 -4.46
C ARG A 224 22.45 -8.63 -4.70
N LYS A 225 22.07 -7.75 -3.75
CA LYS A 225 20.93 -6.83 -3.91
C LYS A 225 21.08 -5.91 -5.10
N ILE A 226 22.28 -5.37 -5.27
CA ILE A 226 22.57 -4.46 -6.39
C ILE A 226 22.51 -5.23 -7.72
N VAL A 227 23.14 -6.41 -7.78
CA VAL A 227 23.15 -7.25 -8.98
C VAL A 227 21.71 -7.58 -9.41
N ILE A 228 20.84 -8.04 -8.48
CA ILE A 228 19.44 -8.35 -8.79
C ILE A 228 18.71 -7.10 -9.33
N LYS A 229 18.92 -5.93 -8.71
CA LYS A 229 18.30 -4.68 -9.16
C LYS A 229 18.78 -4.26 -10.55
N VAL A 230 20.07 -4.40 -10.82
CA VAL A 230 20.63 -4.04 -12.14
C VAL A 230 20.10 -4.99 -13.22
N VAL A 231 19.98 -6.29 -12.93
CA VAL A 231 19.32 -7.24 -13.84
C VAL A 231 17.89 -6.80 -14.14
N LYS A 232 17.12 -6.40 -13.10
CA LYS A 232 15.77 -5.87 -13.29
C LYS A 232 15.76 -4.68 -14.25
N GLN A 233 16.62 -3.70 -14.01
CA GLN A 233 16.73 -2.48 -14.84
C GLN A 233 17.12 -2.80 -16.28
N CYS A 234 18.07 -3.72 -16.48
CA CYS A 234 18.46 -4.17 -17.83
C CYS A 234 17.29 -4.85 -18.55
N VAL A 235 16.60 -5.77 -17.88
CA VAL A 235 15.46 -6.51 -18.46
C VAL A 235 14.28 -5.59 -18.81
N GLN A 236 14.05 -4.54 -18.03
CA GLN A 236 13.00 -3.55 -18.28
C GLN A 236 13.30 -2.67 -19.51
N THR A 237 14.56 -2.55 -19.89
CA THR A 237 14.98 -1.69 -21.01
C THR A 237 14.68 -2.37 -22.35
N ASP A 238 14.16 -1.63 -23.32
CA ASP A 238 13.68 -2.18 -24.60
C ASP A 238 14.79 -2.68 -25.56
N GLY A 239 16.02 -2.37 -25.28
CA GLY A 239 17.19 -2.76 -26.11
C GLY A 239 17.63 -4.22 -26.02
N ILE A 240 16.92 -5.11 -25.29
CA ILE A 240 17.29 -6.53 -25.16
C ILE A 240 16.27 -7.43 -25.87
N ALA A 241 16.76 -8.38 -26.69
CA ALA A 241 15.93 -9.39 -27.30
C ALA A 241 15.44 -10.42 -26.24
N SER A 242 14.19 -10.84 -26.35
CA SER A 242 13.60 -11.85 -25.45
C SER A 242 14.35 -13.18 -25.48
N GLU A 243 14.86 -13.58 -26.66
CA GLU A 243 15.66 -14.78 -26.86
C GLU A 243 16.97 -14.73 -26.05
N TYR A 244 17.64 -13.58 -26.04
CA TYR A 244 18.85 -13.40 -25.23
C TYR A 244 18.56 -13.55 -23.73
N ILE A 245 17.47 -12.96 -23.24
CA ILE A 245 17.05 -13.10 -21.85
C ILE A 245 16.79 -14.58 -21.53
N LYS A 246 16.06 -15.28 -22.42
CA LYS A 246 15.68 -16.68 -22.24
C LYS A 246 16.87 -17.64 -22.22
N GLU A 247 17.83 -17.45 -23.14
CA GLU A 247 18.96 -18.37 -23.32
C GLU A 247 20.15 -18.07 -22.42
N SER A 248 20.46 -16.79 -22.20
CA SER A 248 21.68 -16.39 -21.50
C SER A 248 21.46 -15.97 -20.04
N ILE A 249 20.34 -15.30 -19.72
CA ILE A 249 20.11 -14.73 -18.39
C ILE A 249 19.33 -15.70 -17.49
N VAL A 250 18.21 -16.22 -17.95
CA VAL A 250 17.28 -17.03 -17.16
C VAL A 250 17.96 -18.27 -16.54
N PRO A 251 18.75 -19.08 -17.25
CA PRO A 251 19.35 -20.26 -16.66
C PRO A 251 20.28 -19.93 -15.49
N GLU A 252 21.19 -18.98 -15.68
CA GLU A 252 22.16 -18.59 -14.65
C GLU A 252 21.50 -17.82 -13.48
N PHE A 253 20.47 -17.01 -13.77
CA PHE A 253 19.66 -16.31 -12.78
C PHE A 253 18.97 -17.28 -11.81
N PHE A 254 18.29 -18.31 -12.33
CA PHE A 254 17.62 -19.30 -11.49
C PHE A 254 18.62 -20.19 -10.75
N LYS A 255 19.72 -20.57 -11.36
CA LYS A 255 20.73 -21.44 -10.76
C LYS A 255 21.45 -20.78 -9.57
N HIS A 256 21.79 -19.51 -9.66
CA HIS A 256 22.65 -18.83 -8.67
C HIS A 256 21.89 -17.94 -7.67
N LEU A 257 20.78 -17.33 -8.06
CA LEU A 257 20.04 -16.38 -7.22
C LEU A 257 18.84 -17.01 -6.52
N TRP A 258 18.20 -18.02 -7.12
CA TRP A 258 17.10 -18.77 -6.51
C TRP A 258 17.63 -19.84 -5.54
N THR A 259 18.03 -19.39 -4.34
CA THR A 259 18.64 -20.25 -3.33
C THR A 259 17.96 -20.07 -1.96
N ARG A 260 18.06 -21.08 -1.09
CA ARG A 260 17.59 -21.03 0.32
C ARG A 260 18.18 -19.84 1.08
N ARG A 261 19.42 -19.46 0.76
CA ARG A 261 20.10 -18.30 1.35
C ARG A 261 19.41 -16.98 0.99
N THR A 262 19.04 -16.80 -0.26
CA THR A 262 18.33 -15.59 -0.74
C THR A 262 16.95 -15.49 -0.10
N ALA A 263 16.25 -16.60 0.05
CA ALA A 263 14.95 -16.68 0.71
C ALA A 263 14.98 -16.26 2.19
N GLY A 264 16.09 -16.53 2.90
CA GLY A 264 16.29 -16.13 4.29
C GLY A 264 16.36 -14.63 4.54
N ASN A 265 16.59 -13.81 3.51
CA ASN A 265 16.57 -12.35 3.60
C ASN A 265 15.31 -11.78 2.94
N ARG A 266 14.36 -11.30 3.76
CA ARG A 266 13.06 -10.81 3.30
C ARG A 266 13.14 -9.72 2.23
N TYR A 267 14.11 -8.81 2.36
CA TYR A 267 14.27 -7.71 1.40
C TYR A 267 14.82 -8.21 0.06
N THR A 268 15.86 -9.06 0.09
CA THR A 268 16.46 -9.64 -1.11
C THR A 268 15.48 -10.57 -1.83
N SER A 269 14.71 -11.37 -1.09
CA SER A 269 13.64 -12.20 -1.61
C SER A 269 12.57 -11.39 -2.35
N LYS A 270 12.14 -10.26 -1.77
CA LYS A 270 11.17 -9.37 -2.43
C LYS A 270 11.69 -8.82 -3.76
N ILE A 271 12.92 -8.32 -3.78
CA ILE A 271 13.54 -7.79 -5.02
C ILE A 271 13.71 -8.90 -6.07
N LEU A 272 14.06 -10.12 -5.64
CA LEU A 272 14.19 -11.26 -6.54
C LEU A 272 12.86 -11.62 -7.20
N VAL A 273 11.77 -11.66 -6.43
CA VAL A 273 10.41 -11.89 -6.94
C VAL A 273 10.02 -10.80 -7.94
N GLU A 274 10.26 -9.54 -7.61
CA GLU A 274 10.00 -8.42 -8.53
C GLU A 274 10.80 -8.53 -9.83
N THR A 275 12.08 -8.88 -9.74
CA THR A 275 12.93 -9.09 -10.94
C THR A 275 12.45 -10.26 -11.78
N THR A 276 11.99 -11.34 -11.13
CA THR A 276 11.41 -12.49 -11.82
C THR A 276 10.14 -12.14 -12.57
N ASN A 277 9.32 -11.22 -12.05
CA ASN A 277 8.14 -10.72 -12.75
C ASN A 277 8.52 -9.96 -14.03
N GLU A 278 9.54 -9.11 -13.98
CA GLU A 278 10.02 -8.40 -15.17
C GLU A 278 10.60 -9.36 -16.22
N ILE A 279 11.33 -10.37 -15.78
CA ILE A 279 11.81 -11.44 -16.67
C ILE A 279 10.61 -12.15 -17.31
N ALA A 280 9.59 -12.50 -16.51
CA ALA A 280 8.40 -13.18 -17.02
C ALA A 280 7.63 -12.36 -18.07
N GLN A 281 7.58 -11.04 -17.93
CA GLN A 281 6.97 -10.16 -18.94
C GLN A 281 7.68 -10.21 -20.29
N ARG A 282 8.98 -10.47 -20.30
CA ARG A 282 9.80 -10.52 -21.52
C ARG A 282 9.84 -11.91 -22.17
N VAL A 283 9.86 -12.99 -21.36
CA VAL A 283 10.04 -14.36 -21.85
C VAL A 283 8.76 -15.22 -21.81
N GLY A 284 7.69 -14.70 -21.21
CA GLY A 284 6.43 -15.41 -21.01
C GLY A 284 6.34 -16.14 -19.67
N ALA A 285 5.10 -16.39 -19.23
CA ALA A 285 4.82 -17.06 -17.95
C ALA A 285 5.31 -18.51 -17.95
N GLN A 286 5.16 -19.24 -19.06
CA GLN A 286 5.53 -20.64 -19.18
C GLN A 286 6.99 -20.90 -18.83
N GLU A 287 7.92 -20.12 -19.36
CA GLU A 287 9.37 -20.30 -19.14
C GLU A 287 9.75 -20.15 -17.66
N VAL A 288 9.17 -19.17 -17.00
CA VAL A 288 9.45 -18.86 -15.58
C VAL A 288 8.77 -19.87 -14.66
N ILE A 289 7.50 -20.21 -14.91
CA ILE A 289 6.75 -21.18 -14.10
C ILE A 289 7.38 -22.56 -14.19
N ALA A 290 7.85 -22.98 -15.36
CA ALA A 290 8.55 -24.26 -15.55
C ALA A 290 9.80 -24.39 -14.65
N ARG A 291 10.48 -23.28 -14.35
CA ARG A 291 11.64 -23.23 -13.44
C ARG A 291 11.24 -23.23 -11.95
N LEU A 292 10.09 -22.67 -11.63
CA LEU A 292 9.61 -22.54 -10.24
C LEU A 292 8.90 -23.81 -9.73
N VAL A 293 8.17 -24.52 -10.58
CA VAL A 293 7.39 -25.71 -10.19
C VAL A 293 8.22 -26.77 -9.45
N PRO A 294 9.42 -27.16 -9.90
CA PRO A 294 10.25 -28.13 -9.17
C PRO A 294 10.62 -27.68 -7.75
N CYS A 295 10.70 -26.35 -7.54
CA CYS A 295 11.09 -25.75 -6.27
C CYS A 295 9.96 -25.71 -5.22
N MET A 296 8.71 -26.01 -5.61
CA MET A 296 7.55 -26.03 -4.71
C MET A 296 7.64 -27.09 -3.61
N LYS A 297 8.41 -28.14 -3.85
CA LYS A 297 8.58 -29.29 -2.94
C LYS A 297 9.84 -29.19 -2.07
N ASP A 298 10.50 -28.03 -2.02
CA ASP A 298 11.71 -27.83 -1.21
C ASP A 298 11.39 -27.93 0.30
N GLU A 299 12.31 -28.44 1.09
CA GLU A 299 12.15 -28.62 2.54
C GLU A 299 12.13 -27.29 3.29
N ASN A 300 12.75 -26.24 2.75
CA ASN A 300 12.86 -24.92 3.40
C ASN A 300 11.58 -24.09 3.19
N GLU A 301 10.91 -23.72 4.31
CA GLU A 301 9.66 -22.97 4.29
C GLU A 301 9.80 -21.56 3.67
N TRP A 302 10.88 -20.84 3.98
CA TRP A 302 11.11 -19.51 3.42
C TRP A 302 11.34 -19.55 1.91
N PHE A 303 11.97 -20.61 1.44
CA PHE A 303 12.17 -20.82 0.01
C PHE A 303 10.84 -21.15 -0.70
N ARG A 304 10.03 -22.05 -0.14
CA ARG A 304 8.67 -22.30 -0.66
C ARG A 304 7.81 -21.06 -0.65
N TYR A 305 7.86 -20.27 0.44
CA TYR A 305 7.15 -18.99 0.53
C TYR A 305 7.53 -18.05 -0.63
N MET A 306 8.82 -17.91 -0.91
CA MET A 306 9.32 -17.09 -2.03
C MET A 306 8.85 -17.63 -3.40
N VAL A 307 8.89 -18.94 -3.61
CA VAL A 307 8.41 -19.62 -4.84
C VAL A 307 6.91 -19.38 -5.04
N MET A 308 6.09 -19.61 -4.02
CA MET A 308 4.63 -19.42 -4.08
C MET A 308 4.25 -17.97 -4.37
N ASN A 309 4.94 -17.00 -3.74
CA ASN A 309 4.71 -15.59 -4.03
C ASN A 309 5.10 -15.21 -5.46
N SER A 310 6.17 -15.78 -5.99
CA SER A 310 6.57 -15.52 -7.38
C SER A 310 5.58 -16.10 -8.38
N ILE A 311 5.14 -17.35 -8.20
CA ILE A 311 4.09 -17.96 -9.04
C ILE A 311 2.81 -17.11 -8.99
N THR A 312 2.38 -16.72 -7.79
CA THR A 312 1.21 -15.85 -7.59
C THR A 312 1.34 -14.55 -8.35
N SER A 313 2.50 -13.91 -8.25
CA SER A 313 2.76 -12.60 -8.85
C SER A 313 2.84 -12.69 -10.39
N VAL A 314 3.56 -13.66 -10.92
CA VAL A 314 3.69 -13.89 -12.38
C VAL A 314 2.33 -14.19 -13.01
N LEU A 315 1.56 -15.13 -12.43
CA LEU A 315 0.25 -15.49 -12.97
C LEU A 315 -0.80 -14.37 -12.78
N SER A 316 -0.73 -13.59 -11.71
CA SER A 316 -1.60 -12.42 -11.55
C SER A 316 -1.35 -11.35 -12.62
N LEU A 317 -0.11 -11.25 -13.10
CA LEU A 317 0.32 -10.25 -14.07
C LEU A 317 0.05 -10.69 -15.52
N LEU A 318 0.39 -11.93 -15.85
CA LEU A 318 0.38 -12.43 -17.23
C LEU A 318 -0.78 -13.40 -17.53
N GLY A 319 -1.45 -13.90 -16.51
CA GLY A 319 -2.45 -14.95 -16.67
C GLY A 319 -1.81 -16.33 -16.84
N ALA A 320 -2.65 -17.31 -17.18
CA ALA A 320 -2.24 -18.71 -17.39
C ALA A 320 -2.46 -19.19 -18.83
N SER A 321 -2.73 -18.30 -19.78
CA SER A 321 -3.03 -18.64 -21.17
C SER A 321 -1.88 -19.37 -21.86
N ASP A 322 -0.65 -19.02 -21.55
CA ASP A 322 0.55 -19.53 -22.19
C ASP A 322 1.03 -20.87 -21.61
N LEU A 323 0.43 -21.34 -20.52
CA LEU A 323 0.82 -22.61 -19.90
C LEU A 323 0.34 -23.80 -20.74
N ASP A 324 1.27 -24.70 -21.06
CA ASP A 324 0.92 -25.98 -21.68
C ASP A 324 0.28 -26.93 -20.65
N LEU A 325 -0.47 -27.93 -21.15
CA LEU A 325 -1.19 -28.90 -20.31
C LEU A 325 -0.26 -29.65 -19.34
N ARG A 326 0.94 -29.96 -19.76
CA ARG A 326 1.91 -30.70 -18.94
C ARG A 326 2.41 -29.86 -17.75
N LEU A 327 2.73 -28.61 -18.02
CA LEU A 327 3.17 -27.67 -16.95
C LEU A 327 2.02 -27.34 -16.01
N GLU A 328 0.81 -27.17 -16.54
CA GLU A 328 -0.41 -26.98 -15.76
C GLU A 328 -0.63 -28.14 -14.79
N GLU A 329 -0.55 -29.39 -15.28
CA GLU A 329 -0.67 -30.59 -14.45
C GLU A 329 0.41 -30.64 -13.37
N GLN A 330 1.66 -30.35 -13.72
CA GLN A 330 2.77 -30.34 -12.77
C GLN A 330 2.58 -29.27 -11.70
N LEU A 331 2.10 -28.08 -12.07
CA LEU A 331 1.79 -26.99 -11.15
C LEU A 331 0.67 -27.39 -10.19
N MET A 332 -0.41 -27.95 -10.70
CA MET A 332 -1.55 -28.39 -9.88
C MET A 332 -1.16 -29.52 -8.92
N ASN A 333 -0.41 -30.52 -9.39
CA ASN A 333 0.13 -31.58 -8.55
C ASN A 333 1.11 -31.07 -7.49
N GLY A 334 1.91 -30.05 -7.82
CA GLY A 334 2.81 -29.40 -6.87
C GLY A 334 2.04 -28.67 -5.75
N LEU A 335 0.97 -27.95 -6.11
CA LEU A 335 0.10 -27.27 -5.15
C LEU A 335 -0.66 -28.24 -4.25
N LEU A 336 -1.19 -29.31 -4.84
CA LEU A 336 -1.91 -30.34 -4.10
C LEU A 336 -1.00 -31.05 -3.09
N PHE A 337 0.21 -31.42 -3.52
CA PHE A 337 1.23 -31.99 -2.64
C PHE A 337 1.58 -31.04 -1.50
N ALA A 338 1.88 -29.78 -1.81
CA ALA A 338 2.19 -28.78 -0.79
C ALA A 338 1.04 -28.61 0.20
N PHE A 339 -0.19 -28.63 -0.26
CA PHE A 339 -1.37 -28.52 0.60
C PHE A 339 -1.56 -29.75 1.50
N GLN A 340 -1.31 -30.96 1.00
CA GLN A 340 -1.48 -32.20 1.76
C GLN A 340 -0.38 -32.43 2.81
N GLU A 341 0.88 -32.19 2.44
CA GLU A 341 2.04 -32.60 3.22
C GLU A 341 2.64 -31.49 4.09
N GLN A 342 2.39 -30.24 3.76
CA GLN A 342 3.01 -29.10 4.43
C GLN A 342 2.05 -28.44 5.43
N GLY A 343 2.47 -28.31 6.68
CA GLY A 343 1.71 -27.71 7.77
C GLY A 343 2.34 -26.45 8.37
N GLY A 344 3.33 -25.84 7.68
CA GLY A 344 4.15 -24.74 8.18
C GLY A 344 3.49 -23.35 8.11
N GLU A 345 4.27 -22.33 8.47
CA GLU A 345 3.85 -20.91 8.46
C GLU A 345 3.65 -20.33 7.05
N ASP A 346 4.15 -20.99 6.01
CA ASP A 346 4.00 -20.62 4.60
C ASP A 346 2.58 -20.86 4.03
N SER A 347 1.69 -21.42 4.82
CA SER A 347 0.32 -21.80 4.42
C SER A 347 -0.48 -20.65 3.79
N ARG A 348 -0.29 -19.42 4.25
CA ARG A 348 -0.99 -18.26 3.68
C ARG A 348 -0.56 -17.96 2.24
N ALA A 349 0.74 -18.07 1.94
CA ALA A 349 1.26 -17.91 0.58
C ALA A 349 0.77 -19.04 -0.33
N LEU A 350 0.75 -20.26 0.18
CA LEU A 350 0.23 -21.42 -0.51
C LEU A 350 -1.26 -21.27 -0.90
N ILE A 351 -2.10 -20.87 0.07
CA ILE A 351 -3.54 -20.65 -0.17
C ILE A 351 -3.78 -19.54 -1.19
N ASN A 352 -3.01 -18.45 -1.11
CA ASN A 352 -3.08 -17.37 -2.09
C ASN A 352 -2.64 -17.83 -3.47
N CYS A 353 -1.55 -18.60 -3.57
CA CYS A 353 -1.06 -19.15 -4.81
C CYS A 353 -2.10 -20.10 -5.43
N TYR A 354 -2.64 -21.01 -4.63
CA TYR A 354 -3.67 -21.95 -5.06
C TYR A 354 -4.89 -21.24 -5.66
N GLY A 355 -5.43 -20.27 -4.91
CA GLY A 355 -6.58 -19.49 -5.36
C GLY A 355 -6.29 -18.66 -6.62
N THR A 356 -5.08 -18.11 -6.76
CA THR A 356 -4.68 -17.36 -7.95
C THR A 356 -4.53 -18.28 -9.16
N VAL A 357 -3.87 -19.41 -9.02
CA VAL A 357 -3.71 -20.40 -10.10
C VAL A 357 -5.07 -20.86 -10.61
N LEU A 358 -5.98 -21.27 -9.72
CA LEU A 358 -7.33 -21.71 -10.12
C LEU A 358 -8.14 -20.59 -10.78
N LYS A 359 -8.01 -19.36 -10.28
CA LYS A 359 -8.67 -18.21 -10.90
C LYS A 359 -8.16 -17.94 -12.33
N MET A 360 -6.85 -18.05 -12.55
CA MET A 360 -6.25 -17.80 -13.87
C MET A 360 -6.47 -18.94 -14.86
N LEU A 361 -6.56 -20.19 -14.39
CA LEU A 361 -6.94 -21.34 -15.21
C LEU A 361 -8.42 -21.31 -15.63
N GLY A 362 -9.28 -20.72 -14.79
CA GLY A 362 -10.73 -20.68 -15.08
C GLY A 362 -11.32 -22.07 -15.28
N ILE A 363 -12.02 -22.31 -16.39
CA ILE A 363 -12.68 -23.59 -16.69
C ILE A 363 -11.67 -24.75 -16.84
N ARG A 364 -10.43 -24.48 -17.22
CA ARG A 364 -9.37 -25.51 -17.31
C ARG A 364 -9.04 -26.18 -15.97
N ALA A 365 -9.39 -25.53 -14.86
CA ALA A 365 -9.21 -26.09 -13.53
C ALA A 365 -10.19 -27.23 -13.19
N LYS A 366 -11.26 -27.41 -13.97
CA LYS A 366 -12.33 -28.40 -13.70
C LYS A 366 -11.81 -29.83 -13.46
N PRO A 367 -10.89 -30.41 -14.26
CA PRO A 367 -10.41 -31.76 -14.03
C PRO A 367 -9.76 -32.01 -12.67
N TYR A 368 -9.25 -30.98 -12.02
CA TYR A 368 -8.54 -31.07 -10.74
C TYR A 368 -9.47 -30.87 -9.51
N MET A 369 -10.72 -30.45 -9.74
CA MET A 369 -11.63 -30.06 -8.64
C MET A 369 -12.00 -31.22 -7.72
N ASP A 370 -12.17 -32.44 -8.22
CA ASP A 370 -12.51 -33.61 -7.42
C ASP A 370 -11.41 -33.98 -6.42
N GLU A 371 -10.15 -33.91 -6.84
CA GLU A 371 -9.02 -34.17 -5.96
C GLU A 371 -8.86 -33.08 -4.90
N ILE A 372 -9.02 -31.80 -5.30
CA ILE A 372 -8.95 -30.65 -4.40
C ILE A 372 -10.04 -30.76 -3.33
N THR A 373 -11.29 -31.02 -3.73
CA THR A 373 -12.41 -31.13 -2.79
C THR A 373 -12.26 -32.31 -1.84
N SER A 374 -11.71 -33.42 -2.30
CA SER A 374 -11.40 -34.59 -1.48
C SER A 374 -10.31 -34.29 -0.45
N ALA A 375 -9.25 -33.63 -0.86
CA ALA A 375 -8.16 -33.22 0.03
C ALA A 375 -8.66 -32.23 1.10
N ILE A 376 -9.52 -31.26 0.72
CA ILE A 376 -10.11 -30.31 1.66
C ILE A 376 -10.98 -31.02 2.70
N LYS A 377 -11.87 -31.93 2.30
CA LYS A 377 -12.74 -32.68 3.23
C LYS A 377 -11.93 -33.48 4.24
N TRP A 378 -10.87 -34.17 3.79
CA TRP A 378 -10.00 -34.89 4.69
C TRP A 378 -9.28 -33.98 5.69
N ARG A 379 -8.82 -32.81 5.25
CA ARG A 379 -8.15 -31.84 6.13
C ARG A 379 -9.10 -31.14 7.11
N LEU A 380 -10.36 -30.91 6.74
CA LEU A 380 -11.39 -30.38 7.66
C LEU A 380 -11.67 -31.31 8.85
N SER A 381 -11.54 -32.62 8.67
CA SER A 381 -11.71 -33.60 9.74
C SER A 381 -10.44 -33.91 10.54
N ASN A 382 -9.32 -33.19 10.26
CA ASN A 382 -8.05 -33.41 10.93
C ASN A 382 -8.10 -32.96 12.40
N ARG A 383 -7.36 -33.67 13.28
CA ARG A 383 -7.24 -33.32 14.72
C ARG A 383 -6.52 -31.99 14.95
N ASN A 384 -5.60 -31.61 14.08
CA ASN A 384 -4.83 -30.36 14.20
C ASN A 384 -5.68 -29.17 13.78
N ALA A 385 -5.89 -28.20 14.66
CA ALA A 385 -6.64 -26.99 14.43
C ALA A 385 -6.09 -26.15 13.25
N ASN A 386 -4.76 -26.04 13.12
CA ASN A 386 -4.13 -25.30 12.02
C ASN A 386 -4.45 -25.94 10.65
N VAL A 387 -4.51 -27.25 10.58
CA VAL A 387 -4.86 -27.97 9.34
C VAL A 387 -6.31 -27.72 8.95
N ARG A 388 -7.23 -27.73 9.94
CA ARG A 388 -8.65 -27.37 9.69
C ARG A 388 -8.81 -25.92 9.26
N MET A 389 -8.07 -25.00 9.91
CA MET A 389 -8.08 -23.58 9.55
C MET A 389 -7.64 -23.37 8.10
N GLN A 390 -6.53 -23.99 7.69
CA GLN A 390 -6.02 -23.90 6.32
C GLN A 390 -7.00 -24.45 5.29
N ALA A 391 -7.69 -25.54 5.60
CA ALA A 391 -8.71 -26.11 4.73
C ALA A 391 -9.89 -25.14 4.54
N ALA A 392 -10.38 -24.53 5.63
CA ALA A 392 -11.45 -23.54 5.56
C ALA A 392 -11.01 -22.28 4.79
N ASP A 393 -9.79 -21.78 5.03
CA ASP A 393 -9.24 -20.62 4.32
C ASP A 393 -9.08 -20.92 2.81
N LEU A 394 -8.73 -22.15 2.44
CA LEU A 394 -8.67 -22.56 1.03
C LEU A 394 -10.06 -22.53 0.38
N ILE A 395 -11.09 -23.07 1.05
CA ILE A 395 -12.49 -23.00 0.55
C ILE A 395 -12.88 -21.54 0.31
N ALA A 396 -12.59 -20.65 1.26
CA ALA A 396 -12.89 -19.23 1.13
C ALA A 396 -12.26 -18.63 -0.13
N ARG A 397 -11.08 -19.10 -0.51
CA ARG A 397 -10.32 -18.57 -1.64
C ARG A 397 -10.74 -19.14 -2.99
N ILE A 398 -11.14 -20.42 -3.03
CA ILE A 398 -11.42 -21.13 -4.28
C ILE A 398 -12.92 -21.19 -4.66
N ALA A 399 -13.83 -20.87 -3.73
CA ALA A 399 -15.27 -20.94 -4.00
C ALA A 399 -15.71 -20.22 -5.29
N PRO A 400 -15.19 -19.03 -5.66
CA PRO A 400 -15.52 -18.40 -6.94
C PRO A 400 -15.06 -19.23 -8.15
N SER A 401 -13.88 -19.84 -8.08
CA SER A 401 -13.34 -20.69 -9.15
C SER A 401 -14.13 -22.00 -9.30
N MET A 402 -14.56 -22.58 -8.19
CA MET A 402 -15.45 -23.76 -8.20
C MET A 402 -16.78 -23.44 -8.90
N LYS A 403 -17.36 -22.27 -8.63
CA LYS A 403 -18.59 -21.82 -9.32
C LYS A 403 -18.36 -21.64 -10.83
N THR A 404 -17.23 -21.05 -11.22
CA THR A 404 -16.86 -20.89 -12.64
C THR A 404 -16.71 -22.27 -13.34
N CYS A 405 -16.23 -23.29 -12.62
CA CYS A 405 -16.12 -24.66 -13.13
C CYS A 405 -17.45 -25.44 -13.16
N GLY A 406 -18.52 -24.89 -12.58
CA GLY A 406 -19.84 -25.52 -12.49
C GLY A 406 -19.92 -26.60 -11.40
N GLU A 407 -19.09 -26.51 -10.36
CA GLU A 407 -19.03 -27.47 -9.24
C GLU A 407 -20.02 -27.11 -8.10
N ASP A 408 -21.27 -26.82 -8.45
CA ASP A 408 -22.31 -26.40 -7.49
C ASP A 408 -22.60 -27.46 -6.43
N ASN A 409 -22.60 -28.74 -6.81
CA ASN A 409 -22.81 -29.84 -5.87
C ASN A 409 -21.68 -29.97 -4.84
N ALA A 410 -20.45 -29.72 -5.26
CA ALA A 410 -19.30 -29.74 -4.37
C ALA A 410 -19.37 -28.56 -3.39
N LEU A 411 -19.79 -27.36 -3.84
CA LEU A 411 -20.03 -26.18 -2.99
C LEU A 411 -21.15 -26.42 -1.97
N LYS A 412 -22.29 -27.02 -2.37
CA LYS A 412 -23.38 -27.40 -1.46
C LYS A 412 -22.88 -28.36 -0.37
N ASN A 413 -22.16 -29.42 -0.77
CA ASN A 413 -21.58 -30.35 0.19
C ASN A 413 -20.61 -29.71 1.17
N MET A 414 -19.76 -28.79 0.69
CA MET A 414 -18.85 -28.04 1.57
C MET A 414 -19.62 -27.12 2.53
N GLY A 415 -20.66 -26.44 2.06
CA GLY A 415 -21.54 -25.63 2.89
C GLY A 415 -22.16 -26.44 4.03
N ARG A 416 -22.63 -27.65 3.74
CA ARG A 416 -23.20 -28.59 4.75
C ARG A 416 -22.15 -29.00 5.79
N VAL A 417 -20.96 -29.41 5.34
CA VAL A 417 -19.86 -29.80 6.24
C VAL A 417 -19.44 -28.62 7.13
N LEU A 418 -19.24 -27.42 6.57
CA LEU A 418 -18.88 -26.24 7.34
C LEU A 418 -19.96 -25.85 8.38
N PHE A 419 -21.23 -26.05 8.06
CA PHE A 419 -22.33 -25.81 8.98
C PHE A 419 -22.31 -26.76 10.20
N GLU A 420 -21.92 -28.02 10.01
CA GLU A 420 -21.73 -28.97 11.10
C GLU A 420 -20.59 -28.53 12.03
N TYR A 421 -19.54 -27.90 11.48
CA TYR A 421 -18.40 -27.39 12.24
C TYR A 421 -18.58 -26.00 12.86
N LEU A 422 -19.77 -25.37 12.81
CA LEU A 422 -20.04 -24.10 13.51
C LEU A 422 -19.93 -24.17 15.04
N GLY A 423 -19.88 -25.38 15.60
CA GLY A 423 -19.58 -25.63 17.01
C GLY A 423 -18.08 -25.76 17.35
N GLU A 424 -17.18 -25.34 16.47
CA GLU A 424 -15.72 -25.41 16.69
C GLU A 424 -15.28 -24.61 17.92
N GLU A 425 -14.46 -25.23 18.77
CA GLU A 425 -13.98 -24.64 20.02
C GLU A 425 -12.84 -23.64 19.81
N PHE A 426 -12.02 -23.83 18.74
CA PHE A 426 -10.90 -22.95 18.42
C PHE A 426 -11.37 -21.73 17.63
N PRO A 427 -11.25 -20.50 18.21
CA PRO A 427 -11.80 -19.30 17.56
C PRO A 427 -11.21 -18.99 16.19
N ASP A 428 -9.93 -19.25 15.98
CA ASP A 428 -9.26 -18.99 14.70
C ASP A 428 -9.79 -19.91 13.59
N VAL A 429 -10.07 -21.17 13.92
CA VAL A 429 -10.68 -22.13 13.01
C VAL A 429 -12.14 -21.73 12.72
N LEU A 430 -12.90 -21.39 13.76
CA LEU A 430 -14.29 -20.92 13.60
C LEU A 430 -14.33 -19.66 12.71
N GLY A 431 -13.42 -18.71 12.91
CA GLY A 431 -13.30 -17.53 12.06
C GLY A 431 -13.05 -17.88 10.58
N SER A 432 -12.21 -18.88 10.29
CA SER A 432 -11.97 -19.36 8.92
C SER A 432 -13.19 -20.09 8.34
N ILE A 433 -13.90 -20.89 9.15
CA ILE A 433 -15.15 -21.56 8.73
C ILE A 433 -16.21 -20.53 8.33
N LEU A 434 -16.38 -19.46 9.12
CA LEU A 434 -17.30 -18.37 8.79
C LEU A 434 -16.87 -17.64 7.52
N GLY A 435 -15.57 -17.43 7.30
CA GLY A 435 -15.03 -16.88 6.08
C GLY A 435 -15.30 -17.75 4.85
N ALA A 436 -15.22 -19.07 5.00
CA ALA A 436 -15.55 -20.04 3.95
C ALA A 436 -17.04 -20.03 3.62
N LEU A 437 -17.91 -20.06 4.63
CA LEU A 437 -19.37 -19.97 4.45
C LEU A 437 -19.75 -18.66 3.76
N LYS A 438 -19.15 -17.54 4.15
CA LYS A 438 -19.34 -16.25 3.49
C LYS A 438 -19.02 -16.33 1.99
N SER A 439 -17.89 -16.95 1.63
CA SER A 439 -17.48 -17.08 0.23
C SER A 439 -18.44 -17.97 -0.55
N ILE A 440 -18.96 -19.04 0.04
CA ILE A 440 -19.98 -19.90 -0.58
C ILE A 440 -21.30 -19.12 -0.77
N VAL A 441 -21.77 -18.41 0.26
CA VAL A 441 -22.95 -17.55 0.19
C VAL A 441 -22.83 -16.49 -0.90
N ASN A 442 -21.63 -15.96 -1.14
CA ASN A 442 -21.40 -14.96 -2.19
C ASN A 442 -21.54 -15.51 -3.62
N VAL A 443 -21.28 -16.79 -3.84
CA VAL A 443 -21.24 -17.39 -5.19
C VAL A 443 -22.45 -18.27 -5.49
N MET A 444 -23.09 -18.84 -4.48
CA MET A 444 -24.29 -19.67 -4.63
C MET A 444 -25.57 -18.85 -4.72
N GLY A 445 -26.59 -19.39 -5.40
CA GLY A 445 -27.96 -18.87 -5.33
C GLY A 445 -28.54 -19.10 -3.94
N MET A 446 -29.30 -18.13 -3.42
CA MET A 446 -29.87 -18.24 -2.06
C MET A 446 -30.88 -19.39 -1.93
N GLU A 447 -31.64 -19.69 -2.98
CA GLU A 447 -32.58 -20.81 -3.02
C GLU A 447 -31.87 -22.18 -3.04
N GLU A 448 -30.67 -22.21 -3.64
CA GLU A 448 -29.88 -23.43 -3.80
C GLU A 448 -28.89 -23.65 -2.65
N MET A 449 -28.83 -22.75 -1.70
CA MET A 449 -27.87 -22.81 -0.60
C MET A 449 -28.15 -23.99 0.33
N GLU A 450 -27.13 -24.77 0.64
CA GLU A 450 -27.13 -25.82 1.65
C GLU A 450 -26.04 -25.53 2.70
N PRO A 451 -26.37 -25.37 3.98
CA PRO A 451 -27.74 -25.48 4.57
C PRO A 451 -28.63 -24.30 4.15
N PRO A 452 -29.97 -24.46 4.22
CA PRO A 452 -30.91 -23.36 3.96
C PRO A 452 -30.61 -22.17 4.86
N ILE A 453 -30.75 -20.96 4.32
CA ILE A 453 -30.49 -19.70 5.06
C ILE A 453 -31.32 -19.62 6.35
N ARG A 454 -32.53 -20.13 6.33
CA ARG A 454 -33.42 -20.21 7.50
C ARG A 454 -32.79 -20.97 8.67
N ASP A 455 -31.98 -21.99 8.41
CA ASP A 455 -31.32 -22.81 9.44
C ASP A 455 -29.96 -22.25 9.82
N LEU A 456 -29.29 -21.56 8.89
CA LEU A 456 -27.98 -20.98 9.08
C LEU A 456 -28.00 -19.77 10.03
N LEU A 457 -28.91 -18.82 9.82
CA LEU A 457 -28.94 -17.55 10.54
C LEU A 457 -29.13 -17.70 12.07
N PRO A 458 -30.01 -18.55 12.58
CA PRO A 458 -30.16 -18.75 14.02
C PRO A 458 -28.91 -19.28 14.71
N ARG A 459 -28.04 -20.01 13.99
CA ARG A 459 -26.75 -20.46 14.50
C ARG A 459 -25.69 -19.37 14.49
N LEU A 460 -25.78 -18.40 13.59
CA LEU A 460 -24.84 -17.27 13.52
C LEU A 460 -25.12 -16.23 14.61
N THR A 461 -26.36 -16.00 14.99
CA THR A 461 -26.75 -14.97 15.98
C THR A 461 -25.97 -15.06 17.30
N PRO A 462 -25.83 -16.23 17.96
CA PRO A 462 -25.02 -16.32 19.18
C PRO A 462 -23.54 -16.12 18.93
N ILE A 463 -23.04 -16.41 17.72
CA ILE A 463 -21.63 -16.25 17.35
C ILE A 463 -21.26 -14.77 17.19
N LEU A 464 -22.20 -13.88 16.87
CA LEU A 464 -21.96 -12.42 16.82
C LEU A 464 -21.36 -11.88 18.12
N ARG A 465 -21.70 -12.46 19.27
CA ARG A 465 -21.18 -12.06 20.59
C ARG A 465 -19.84 -12.69 20.96
N ASN A 466 -19.18 -13.41 20.04
CA ASN A 466 -17.88 -14.01 20.30
C ASN A 466 -16.83 -12.92 20.56
N ARG A 467 -15.86 -13.20 21.47
CA ARG A 467 -14.81 -12.23 21.84
C ARG A 467 -13.66 -12.16 20.84
N ASN A 468 -13.52 -13.15 19.96
CA ASN A 468 -12.45 -13.17 18.96
C ASN A 468 -12.80 -12.27 17.77
N GLU A 469 -11.90 -11.37 17.43
CA GLU A 469 -12.10 -10.35 16.37
C GLU A 469 -12.31 -10.96 14.98
N LYS A 470 -11.60 -12.04 14.63
CA LYS A 470 -11.73 -12.72 13.33
C LYS A 470 -13.12 -13.38 13.21
N VAL A 471 -13.60 -13.97 14.31
CA VAL A 471 -14.96 -14.58 14.37
C VAL A 471 -16.02 -13.51 14.21
N GLN A 472 -15.92 -12.41 14.98
CA GLN A 472 -16.88 -11.30 14.89
C GLN A 472 -16.95 -10.73 13.47
N GLU A 473 -15.79 -10.36 12.91
CA GLU A 473 -15.70 -9.74 11.59
C GLU A 473 -16.33 -10.62 10.51
N ASN A 474 -15.97 -11.90 10.45
CA ASN A 474 -16.51 -12.81 9.44
C ASN A 474 -17.98 -13.16 9.67
N CYS A 475 -18.43 -13.23 10.94
CA CYS A 475 -19.83 -13.48 11.25
C CYS A 475 -20.72 -12.30 10.85
N ILE A 476 -20.32 -11.07 11.18
CA ILE A 476 -21.06 -9.84 10.83
C ILE A 476 -21.13 -9.70 9.30
N ASP A 477 -20.01 -9.93 8.60
CA ASP A 477 -19.98 -9.84 7.15
C ASP A 477 -20.84 -10.93 6.48
N LEU A 478 -20.84 -12.16 7.01
CA LEU A 478 -21.72 -13.23 6.53
C LEU A 478 -23.21 -12.87 6.71
N VAL A 479 -23.57 -12.36 7.88
CA VAL A 479 -24.95 -11.88 8.17
C VAL A 479 -25.33 -10.75 7.21
N GLY A 480 -24.42 -9.79 6.98
CA GLY A 480 -24.63 -8.71 6.02
C GLY A 480 -24.86 -9.23 4.59
N ARG A 481 -24.10 -10.24 4.15
CA ARG A 481 -24.28 -10.86 2.83
C ARG A 481 -25.60 -11.59 2.69
N ILE A 482 -26.07 -12.22 3.76
CA ILE A 482 -27.41 -12.85 3.78
C ILE A 482 -28.49 -11.76 3.66
N ALA A 483 -28.34 -10.64 4.38
CA ALA A 483 -29.30 -9.52 4.29
C ALA A 483 -29.32 -8.87 2.89
N ASP A 484 -28.18 -8.77 2.24
CA ASP A 484 -28.08 -8.18 0.89
C ASP A 484 -28.67 -9.07 -0.21
N ARG A 485 -28.54 -10.39 -0.08
CA ARG A 485 -28.83 -11.33 -1.18
C ARG A 485 -30.09 -12.18 -0.99
N GLY A 486 -30.57 -12.36 0.22
CA GLY A 486 -31.69 -13.25 0.52
C GLY A 486 -32.49 -12.83 1.75
N PRO A 487 -32.89 -11.55 1.84
CA PRO A 487 -33.67 -11.07 2.98
C PRO A 487 -34.99 -11.77 3.14
N GLU A 488 -35.61 -12.19 2.05
CA GLU A 488 -36.93 -12.87 1.98
C GLU A 488 -36.93 -14.25 2.65
N PHE A 489 -35.77 -14.89 2.80
CA PHE A 489 -35.65 -16.20 3.46
C PHE A 489 -35.67 -16.13 5.00
N VAL A 490 -35.66 -14.91 5.56
CA VAL A 490 -35.52 -14.67 7.00
C VAL A 490 -36.70 -13.83 7.51
N PRO A 491 -37.36 -14.22 8.63
CA PRO A 491 -38.43 -13.41 9.20
C PRO A 491 -37.97 -12.02 9.65
N PRO A 492 -38.74 -10.95 9.43
CA PRO A 492 -38.36 -9.58 9.81
C PRO A 492 -37.97 -9.42 11.29
N LYS A 493 -38.62 -10.16 12.19
CA LYS A 493 -38.32 -10.14 13.64
C LYS A 493 -36.88 -10.56 13.96
N GLU A 494 -36.29 -11.47 13.19
CA GLU A 494 -34.90 -11.89 13.39
C GLU A 494 -33.94 -10.78 12.99
N TRP A 495 -34.23 -10.05 11.90
CA TRP A 495 -33.42 -8.91 11.50
C TRP A 495 -33.41 -7.79 12.54
N SER A 496 -34.60 -7.47 13.12
CA SER A 496 -34.68 -6.47 14.20
C SER A 496 -33.85 -6.89 15.42
N ARG A 497 -33.86 -8.18 15.77
CA ARG A 497 -33.02 -8.71 16.85
C ARG A 497 -31.54 -8.59 16.57
N ILE A 498 -31.10 -8.90 15.34
CA ILE A 498 -29.71 -8.79 14.92
C ILE A 498 -29.27 -7.33 14.98
N CYS A 499 -30.11 -6.36 14.61
CA CYS A 499 -29.77 -4.93 14.74
C CYS A 499 -29.39 -4.55 16.18
N PHE A 500 -30.11 -5.06 17.20
CA PHE A 500 -29.75 -4.81 18.60
C PHE A 500 -28.38 -5.44 18.97
N ASP A 501 -28.11 -6.66 18.50
CA ASP A 501 -26.82 -7.31 18.75
C ASP A 501 -25.65 -6.59 18.07
N LEU A 502 -25.89 -5.94 16.92
CA LEU A 502 -24.90 -5.17 16.18
C LEU A 502 -24.56 -3.81 16.82
N LEU A 503 -25.43 -3.23 17.65
CA LEU A 503 -25.15 -1.94 18.31
C LEU A 503 -23.87 -1.98 19.15
N ASP A 504 -23.67 -3.08 19.89
CA ASP A 504 -22.47 -3.25 20.72
C ASP A 504 -21.19 -3.30 19.85
N MET A 505 -21.29 -3.76 18.60
CA MET A 505 -20.17 -3.88 17.68
C MET A 505 -19.75 -2.52 17.07
N LEU A 506 -20.59 -1.50 17.12
CA LEU A 506 -20.22 -0.13 16.73
C LEU A 506 -19.11 0.45 17.61
N ASN A 507 -18.96 -0.09 18.83
CA ASN A 507 -17.90 0.28 19.76
C ASN A 507 -16.68 -0.65 19.73
N ALA A 508 -16.59 -1.59 18.82
CA ALA A 508 -15.47 -2.51 18.72
C ALA A 508 -14.11 -1.77 18.57
N LYS A 509 -13.05 -2.30 19.19
CA LYS A 509 -11.71 -1.69 19.12
C LYS A 509 -11.16 -1.67 17.69
N LYS A 510 -11.37 -2.74 16.93
CA LYS A 510 -10.87 -2.90 15.58
C LYS A 510 -11.71 -2.12 14.56
N LYS A 511 -11.05 -1.28 13.76
CA LYS A 511 -11.70 -0.46 12.73
C LYS A 511 -12.46 -1.30 11.69
N SER A 512 -11.92 -2.46 11.31
CA SER A 512 -12.55 -3.35 10.32
C SER A 512 -13.91 -3.88 10.82
N ILE A 513 -14.03 -4.28 12.09
CA ILE A 513 -15.28 -4.74 12.68
C ILE A 513 -16.32 -3.62 12.65
N ARG A 514 -15.96 -2.41 13.10
CA ARG A 514 -16.88 -1.26 13.05
C ARG A 514 -17.38 -0.97 11.63
N ARG A 515 -16.45 -1.01 10.64
CA ARG A 515 -16.80 -0.78 9.23
C ARG A 515 -17.77 -1.85 8.70
N THR A 516 -17.49 -3.12 8.97
CA THR A 516 -18.36 -4.23 8.57
C THR A 516 -19.74 -4.10 9.21
N THR A 517 -19.80 -3.75 10.51
CA THR A 517 -21.05 -3.53 11.25
C THR A 517 -21.87 -2.40 10.61
N VAL A 518 -21.26 -1.28 10.34
CA VAL A 518 -21.93 -0.11 9.73
C VAL A 518 -22.53 -0.47 8.37
N ASN A 519 -21.77 -1.17 7.51
CA ASN A 519 -22.27 -1.63 6.21
C ASN A 519 -23.43 -2.63 6.36
N THR A 520 -23.38 -3.52 7.36
CA THR A 520 -24.44 -4.49 7.63
C THR A 520 -25.76 -3.83 8.01
N PHE A 521 -25.73 -2.71 8.73
CA PHE A 521 -26.95 -1.92 8.99
C PHE A 521 -27.61 -1.43 7.68
N GLY A 522 -26.83 -1.00 6.68
CA GLY A 522 -27.34 -0.63 5.36
C GLY A 522 -28.03 -1.79 4.65
N TYR A 523 -27.42 -2.97 4.65
CA TYR A 523 -28.04 -4.17 4.04
C TYR A 523 -29.32 -4.60 4.76
N ILE A 524 -29.33 -4.58 6.09
CA ILE A 524 -30.54 -4.91 6.87
C ILE A 524 -31.64 -3.86 6.64
N ALA A 525 -31.30 -2.59 6.56
CA ALA A 525 -32.27 -1.54 6.27
C ALA A 525 -32.91 -1.69 4.89
N LYS A 526 -32.14 -2.12 3.89
CA LYS A 526 -32.64 -2.47 2.56
C LYS A 526 -33.64 -3.64 2.61
N ALA A 527 -33.38 -4.60 3.48
CA ALA A 527 -34.17 -5.83 3.66
C ALA A 527 -35.51 -5.60 4.40
N LEU A 528 -35.45 -4.82 5.51
CA LEU A 528 -36.61 -4.56 6.40
C LEU A 528 -37.40 -3.31 6.02
N GLY A 529 -36.76 -2.37 5.36
CA GLY A 529 -37.15 -0.97 5.33
C GLY A 529 -36.41 -0.14 6.39
N PRO A 530 -36.21 1.17 6.14
CA PRO A 530 -35.35 2.01 6.98
C PRO A 530 -35.96 2.30 8.38
N GLN A 531 -37.26 2.26 8.55
CA GLN A 531 -37.92 2.78 9.76
C GLN A 531 -37.50 2.07 11.05
N ASP A 532 -37.51 0.75 11.07
CA ASP A 532 -37.14 -0.04 12.25
C ASP A 532 -35.67 0.07 12.60
N VAL A 533 -34.82 0.11 11.58
CA VAL A 533 -33.38 0.27 11.73
C VAL A 533 -33.07 1.69 12.23
N MET A 534 -33.71 2.70 11.66
CA MET A 534 -33.54 4.10 12.07
C MET A 534 -33.97 4.33 13.52
N TYR A 535 -35.06 3.75 13.95
CA TYR A 535 -35.51 3.84 15.36
C TYR A 535 -34.41 3.33 16.30
N THR A 536 -33.81 2.20 15.97
CA THR A 536 -32.72 1.60 16.75
C THR A 536 -31.47 2.48 16.77
N LEU A 537 -31.04 3.03 15.62
CA LEU A 537 -29.87 3.87 15.48
C LEU A 537 -30.05 5.24 16.14
N LEU A 538 -31.20 5.90 15.98
CA LEU A 538 -31.48 7.20 16.61
C LEU A 538 -31.45 7.10 18.14
N ASN A 539 -32.01 6.02 18.72
CA ASN A 539 -31.91 5.78 20.16
C ASN A 539 -30.43 5.60 20.61
N ASN A 540 -29.59 5.02 19.76
CA ASN A 540 -28.17 4.84 20.07
C ASN A 540 -27.35 6.15 20.00
N LEU A 541 -27.85 7.24 19.40
CA LEU A 541 -27.21 8.55 19.46
C LEU A 541 -27.18 9.15 20.89
N LYS A 542 -28.03 8.67 21.80
CA LYS A 542 -28.08 9.09 23.21
C LYS A 542 -26.93 8.54 24.07
N VAL A 543 -26.16 7.61 23.56
CA VAL A 543 -25.05 6.96 24.27
C VAL A 543 -23.92 7.97 24.56
N GLN A 544 -23.34 7.90 25.76
CA GLN A 544 -22.28 8.84 26.20
C GLN A 544 -20.98 8.67 25.44
N GLU A 545 -20.69 7.52 24.90
CA GLU A 545 -19.43 7.20 24.25
C GLU A 545 -19.31 7.82 22.86
N ARG A 546 -18.33 8.70 22.68
CA ARG A 546 -18.12 9.47 21.44
C ARG A 546 -17.93 8.59 20.21
N GLN A 547 -17.13 7.52 20.34
CA GLN A 547 -16.84 6.63 19.22
C GLN A 547 -18.09 5.87 18.75
N ASN A 548 -18.91 5.42 19.69
CA ASN A 548 -20.16 4.75 19.39
C ASN A 548 -21.13 5.69 18.65
N ARG A 549 -21.31 6.94 19.15
CA ARG A 549 -22.11 7.94 18.44
C ARG A 549 -21.61 8.22 17.02
N LEU A 550 -20.30 8.34 16.84
CA LEU A 550 -19.71 8.56 15.50
C LEU A 550 -20.05 7.40 14.53
N CYS A 551 -19.84 6.16 14.96
CA CYS A 551 -20.16 5.00 14.13
C CYS A 551 -21.68 4.88 13.88
N THR A 552 -22.52 5.25 14.85
CA THR A 552 -23.98 5.34 14.67
C THR A 552 -24.35 6.39 13.61
N SER A 553 -23.72 7.57 13.64
CA SER A 553 -23.94 8.62 12.62
C SER A 553 -23.56 8.14 11.22
N ILE A 554 -22.45 7.40 11.08
CA ILE A 554 -22.05 6.78 9.81
C ILE A 554 -23.04 5.71 9.38
N ALA A 555 -23.54 4.88 10.32
CA ALA A 555 -24.55 3.86 10.00
C ALA A 555 -25.85 4.48 9.49
N ILE A 556 -26.30 5.58 10.10
CA ILE A 556 -27.47 6.35 9.64
C ILE A 556 -27.25 6.87 8.20
N ALA A 557 -26.07 7.41 7.90
CA ALA A 557 -25.74 7.90 6.57
C ALA A 557 -25.75 6.77 5.51
N ILE A 558 -25.22 5.59 5.85
CA ILE A 558 -25.26 4.41 4.97
C ILE A 558 -26.69 3.89 4.78
N VAL A 559 -27.53 3.94 5.82
CA VAL A 559 -28.95 3.60 5.68
C VAL A 559 -29.64 4.58 4.73
N ALA A 560 -29.32 5.88 4.81
CA ALA A 560 -29.85 6.90 3.91
C ALA A 560 -29.41 6.68 2.46
N GLU A 561 -28.14 6.31 2.23
CA GLU A 561 -27.62 5.94 0.91
C GLU A 561 -28.31 4.68 0.36
N ALA A 562 -28.50 3.67 1.20
CA ALA A 562 -29.06 2.37 0.80
C ALA A 562 -30.58 2.40 0.54
N CYS A 563 -31.34 3.23 1.27
CA CYS A 563 -32.82 3.26 1.28
C CYS A 563 -33.41 4.57 0.77
N GLU A 564 -32.61 5.40 0.13
CA GLU A 564 -32.91 6.76 -0.34
C GLU A 564 -33.06 7.79 0.80
N PRO A 565 -32.46 8.99 0.68
CA PRO A 565 -32.44 10.00 1.75
C PRO A 565 -33.81 10.49 2.21
N PHE A 566 -34.81 10.52 1.31
CA PHE A 566 -36.16 10.99 1.65
C PHE A 566 -36.85 10.12 2.71
N THR A 567 -36.42 8.88 2.89
CA THR A 567 -36.97 7.97 3.90
C THR A 567 -36.38 8.20 5.29
N VAL A 568 -35.16 8.74 5.36
CA VAL A 568 -34.35 8.92 6.57
C VAL A 568 -34.36 10.36 7.08
N LEU A 569 -34.31 11.33 6.18
CA LEU A 569 -34.16 12.75 6.49
C LEU A 569 -35.26 13.30 7.43
N PRO A 570 -36.56 12.99 7.24
CA PRO A 570 -37.60 13.48 8.17
C PRO A 570 -37.40 13.00 9.62
N ALA A 571 -36.93 11.75 9.79
CA ALA A 571 -36.65 11.20 11.11
C ALA A 571 -35.45 11.93 11.77
N LEU A 572 -34.39 12.22 11.01
CA LEU A 572 -33.23 12.99 11.48
C LEU A 572 -33.64 14.41 11.90
N MET A 573 -34.43 15.09 11.08
CA MET A 573 -34.91 16.46 11.38
C MET A 573 -35.79 16.51 12.62
N ASN A 574 -36.62 15.49 12.84
CA ASN A 574 -37.41 15.39 14.05
C ASN A 574 -36.58 15.12 15.30
N GLU A 575 -35.57 14.27 15.20
CA GLU A 575 -34.65 13.98 16.31
C GLU A 575 -33.78 15.19 16.67
N TYR A 576 -33.41 16.02 15.70
CA TYR A 576 -32.67 17.29 15.96
C TYR A 576 -33.43 18.27 16.86
N ARG A 577 -34.76 18.22 16.87
CA ARG A 577 -35.60 19.09 17.72
C ARG A 577 -35.55 18.74 19.21
N LEU A 578 -35.00 17.55 19.55
CA LEU A 578 -34.81 17.19 20.94
C LEU A 578 -33.71 18.04 21.59
N PRO A 579 -33.90 18.51 22.85
CA PRO A 579 -32.97 19.41 23.51
C PRO A 579 -31.72 18.68 24.08
N GLU A 580 -31.24 17.65 23.40
CA GLU A 580 -30.07 16.89 23.80
C GLU A 580 -28.90 17.18 22.85
N MET A 581 -27.91 17.95 23.31
CA MET A 581 -26.76 18.39 22.50
C MET A 581 -25.99 17.22 21.83
N ASN A 582 -25.83 16.10 22.53
CA ASN A 582 -25.18 14.92 21.97
C ASN A 582 -25.95 14.33 20.77
N VAL A 583 -27.27 14.32 20.85
CA VAL A 583 -28.15 13.85 19.77
C VAL A 583 -28.09 14.81 18.60
N GLN A 584 -28.24 16.11 18.87
CA GLN A 584 -28.15 17.15 17.84
C GLN A 584 -26.82 17.12 17.10
N ASN A 585 -25.69 17.02 17.80
CA ASN A 585 -24.36 16.86 17.21
C ASN A 585 -24.23 15.56 16.41
N GLY A 586 -24.85 14.48 16.89
CA GLY A 586 -24.91 13.20 16.18
C GLY A 586 -25.72 13.30 14.87
N VAL A 587 -26.83 14.02 14.88
CA VAL A 587 -27.64 14.28 13.68
C VAL A 587 -26.89 15.13 12.67
N LEU A 588 -26.25 16.23 13.09
CA LEU A 588 -25.41 17.05 12.19
C LEU A 588 -24.27 16.21 11.56
N LYS A 589 -23.67 15.32 12.36
CA LYS A 589 -22.64 14.41 11.88
C LYS A 589 -23.20 13.40 10.88
N ALA A 590 -24.39 12.87 11.13
CA ALA A 590 -25.08 11.97 10.20
C ALA A 590 -25.42 12.67 8.88
N LEU A 591 -25.90 13.93 8.94
CA LEU A 591 -26.12 14.75 7.74
C LEU A 591 -24.82 15.00 6.97
N SER A 592 -23.74 15.31 7.67
CA SER A 592 -22.43 15.50 7.04
C SER A 592 -21.99 14.28 6.23
N PHE A 593 -22.06 13.08 6.80
CA PHE A 593 -21.74 11.84 6.09
C PHE A 593 -22.77 11.49 5.01
N MET A 594 -24.04 11.75 5.25
CA MET A 594 -25.10 11.53 4.26
C MET A 594 -24.81 12.34 2.98
N PHE A 595 -24.50 13.64 3.11
CA PHE A 595 -24.19 14.49 1.96
C PHE A 595 -22.91 14.06 1.25
N GLU A 596 -21.90 13.59 2.00
CA GLU A 596 -20.69 13.02 1.42
C GLU A 596 -20.98 11.79 0.54
N TYR A 597 -21.90 10.91 0.99
CA TYR A 597 -22.19 9.65 0.29
C TYR A 597 -23.16 9.81 -0.88
N ILE A 598 -24.18 10.65 -0.74
CA ILE A 598 -25.18 10.84 -1.80
C ILE A 598 -24.73 11.79 -2.92
N GLY A 599 -23.68 12.59 -2.70
CA GLY A 599 -23.10 13.48 -3.71
C GLY A 599 -24.12 14.42 -4.37
N GLU A 600 -24.23 14.38 -5.68
CA GLU A 600 -25.13 15.23 -6.49
C GLU A 600 -26.61 15.11 -6.11
N ALA A 601 -27.05 13.96 -5.61
CA ALA A 601 -28.42 13.76 -5.15
C ALA A 601 -28.80 14.68 -3.97
N ALA A 602 -27.82 15.28 -3.26
CA ALA A 602 -28.04 16.25 -2.20
C ALA A 602 -28.79 17.50 -2.67
N ALA A 603 -28.74 17.85 -3.96
CA ALA A 603 -29.46 18.99 -4.55
C ALA A 603 -30.98 18.90 -4.30
N ASN A 604 -31.55 17.70 -4.26
CA ASN A 604 -32.97 17.48 -4.01
C ASN A 604 -33.38 17.79 -2.56
N TYR A 605 -32.42 17.85 -1.62
CA TYR A 605 -32.68 17.94 -0.18
C TYR A 605 -32.18 19.22 0.47
N ILE A 606 -31.36 20.03 -0.24
CA ILE A 606 -30.71 21.21 0.31
C ILE A 606 -31.66 22.18 0.97
N TYR A 607 -32.74 22.58 0.28
CA TYR A 607 -33.71 23.55 0.79
C TYR A 607 -34.44 23.05 2.03
N SER A 608 -34.61 21.76 2.19
CA SER A 608 -35.20 21.15 3.39
C SER A 608 -34.26 21.22 4.59
N CYS A 609 -32.95 21.19 4.34
CA CYS A 609 -31.92 21.17 5.38
C CYS A 609 -31.44 22.58 5.78
N VAL A 610 -31.59 23.59 4.92
CA VAL A 610 -31.14 24.96 5.17
C VAL A 610 -31.59 25.49 6.53
N PRO A 611 -32.88 25.43 6.96
CA PRO A 611 -33.29 26.00 8.22
C PRO A 611 -32.61 25.33 9.43
N LEU A 612 -32.39 24.01 9.38
CA LEU A 612 -31.72 23.26 10.43
C LEU A 612 -30.23 23.65 10.53
N LEU A 613 -29.56 23.76 9.37
CA LEU A 613 -28.15 24.15 9.31
C LEU A 613 -27.92 25.59 9.73
N GLU A 614 -28.83 26.49 9.39
CA GLU A 614 -28.84 27.89 9.82
C GLU A 614 -28.96 28.00 11.35
N ASP A 615 -29.93 27.32 11.95
CA ASP A 615 -30.07 27.28 13.41
C ASP A 615 -28.82 26.74 14.10
N ALA A 616 -28.24 25.67 13.54
CA ALA A 616 -27.02 25.06 14.06
C ALA A 616 -25.78 25.98 14.00
N LEU A 617 -25.65 26.80 12.94
CA LEU A 617 -24.54 27.75 12.80
C LEU A 617 -24.65 28.93 13.77
N MET A 618 -25.84 29.23 14.28
CA MET A 618 -26.08 30.30 15.25
C MET A 618 -26.02 29.82 16.70
N ASP A 619 -25.81 28.55 16.94
CA ASP A 619 -25.72 27.98 18.29
C ASP A 619 -24.51 28.53 19.05
N ARG A 620 -24.59 28.60 20.39
CA ARG A 620 -23.51 29.05 21.28
C ARG A 620 -22.37 28.06 21.38
N ASP A 621 -22.63 26.74 21.21
CA ASP A 621 -21.62 25.69 21.27
C ASP A 621 -20.79 25.67 19.99
N TYR A 622 -19.48 25.84 20.13
CA TYR A 622 -18.53 25.84 19.01
C TYR A 622 -18.44 24.45 18.32
N ILE A 623 -18.62 23.35 19.06
CA ILE A 623 -18.62 21.99 18.48
C ILE A 623 -19.82 21.82 17.55
N HIS A 624 -20.97 22.34 17.99
CA HIS A 624 -22.21 22.33 17.22
C HIS A 624 -22.04 23.08 15.89
N ARG A 625 -21.53 24.30 15.94
CA ARG A 625 -21.22 25.12 14.75
C ARG A 625 -20.20 24.43 13.83
N GLN A 626 -19.17 23.78 14.39
CA GLN A 626 -18.18 23.02 13.62
C GLN A 626 -18.83 21.84 12.87
N GLN A 627 -19.72 21.09 13.51
CA GLN A 627 -20.41 19.98 12.85
C GLN A 627 -21.34 20.47 11.73
N ALA A 628 -22.05 21.59 11.95
CA ALA A 628 -22.87 22.23 10.94
C ALA A 628 -22.02 22.69 9.73
N SER A 629 -20.88 23.34 9.99
CA SER A 629 -19.95 23.76 8.92
C SER A 629 -19.40 22.58 8.13
N ALA A 630 -19.10 21.45 8.78
CA ALA A 630 -18.66 20.24 8.10
C ALA A 630 -19.76 19.64 7.21
N ALA A 631 -21.03 19.66 7.67
CA ALA A 631 -22.16 19.20 6.88
C ALA A 631 -22.36 20.09 5.63
N ILE A 632 -22.23 21.41 5.79
CA ILE A 632 -22.32 22.37 4.67
C ILE A 632 -21.18 22.19 3.68
N SER A 633 -19.97 21.87 4.14
CA SER A 633 -18.82 21.60 3.26
C SER A 633 -19.11 20.42 2.31
N HIS A 634 -19.60 19.30 2.82
CA HIS A 634 -19.95 18.14 1.97
C HIS A 634 -21.17 18.44 1.07
N LEU A 635 -22.17 19.15 1.62
CA LEU A 635 -23.32 19.58 0.84
C LEU A 635 -22.92 20.47 -0.34
N ALA A 636 -22.04 21.47 -0.12
CA ALA A 636 -21.57 22.38 -1.16
C ALA A 636 -20.80 21.66 -2.26
N VAL A 637 -19.99 20.66 -1.91
CA VAL A 637 -19.28 19.82 -2.89
C VAL A 637 -20.27 18.99 -3.72
N GLY A 638 -21.28 18.40 -3.07
CA GLY A 638 -22.28 17.57 -3.75
C GLY A 638 -23.19 18.35 -4.71
N VAL A 639 -23.55 19.60 -4.38
CA VAL A 639 -24.48 20.40 -5.21
C VAL A 639 -23.79 21.37 -6.16
N TYR A 640 -22.47 21.27 -6.30
CA TYR A 640 -21.71 22.14 -7.20
C TYR A 640 -22.16 21.94 -8.68
N GLY A 641 -22.66 23.01 -9.28
CA GLY A 641 -23.14 22.98 -10.67
C GLY A 641 -24.60 22.53 -10.85
N GLU A 642 -25.31 22.21 -9.76
CA GLU A 642 -26.70 21.72 -9.77
C GLU A 642 -27.76 22.85 -9.68
N GLY A 643 -27.35 24.11 -9.74
CA GLY A 643 -28.26 25.28 -9.70
C GLY A 643 -28.80 25.61 -8.30
N CYS A 644 -28.12 25.19 -7.25
CA CYS A 644 -28.47 25.43 -5.84
C CYS A 644 -27.52 26.44 -5.17
N GLU A 645 -26.82 27.26 -5.94
CA GLU A 645 -25.80 28.19 -5.48
C GLU A 645 -26.35 29.25 -4.51
N ASP A 646 -27.60 29.65 -4.69
CA ASP A 646 -28.31 30.61 -3.81
C ASP A 646 -28.38 30.11 -2.36
N ALA A 647 -28.75 28.85 -2.18
CA ALA A 647 -28.81 28.22 -0.86
C ALA A 647 -27.44 28.08 -0.21
N ILE A 648 -26.40 27.74 -0.99
CA ILE A 648 -25.03 27.66 -0.49
C ILE A 648 -24.49 29.05 -0.11
N VAL A 649 -24.73 30.08 -0.95
CA VAL A 649 -24.33 31.47 -0.64
C VAL A 649 -25.06 31.95 0.62
N HIS A 650 -26.33 31.62 0.78
CA HIS A 650 -27.07 31.93 1.98
C HIS A 650 -26.41 31.32 3.25
N LEU A 651 -26.11 30.02 3.22
CA LEU A 651 -25.45 29.33 4.35
C LEU A 651 -24.03 29.87 4.61
N LEU A 652 -23.27 30.23 3.57
CA LEU A 652 -21.94 30.82 3.70
C LEU A 652 -21.95 32.12 4.48
N ASN A 653 -23.01 32.92 4.41
CA ASN A 653 -23.14 34.14 5.24
C ASN A 653 -23.16 33.85 6.74
N TYR A 654 -23.62 32.67 7.15
CA TYR A 654 -23.62 32.19 8.54
C TYR A 654 -22.33 31.46 8.91
N VAL A 655 -21.65 30.83 7.95
CA VAL A 655 -20.33 30.19 8.17
C VAL A 655 -19.24 31.25 8.33
N PHE A 656 -19.27 32.32 7.52
CA PHE A 656 -18.23 33.33 7.44
C PHE A 656 -17.84 33.95 8.80
N PRO A 657 -18.76 34.30 9.73
CA PRO A 657 -18.41 34.82 11.04
C PRO A 657 -17.55 33.88 11.89
N ASN A 658 -17.67 32.56 11.68
CA ASN A 658 -16.93 31.55 12.43
C ASN A 658 -15.43 31.53 12.11
N ILE A 659 -15.01 32.10 10.96
CA ILE A 659 -13.58 32.24 10.58
C ILE A 659 -12.84 33.18 11.53
N PHE A 660 -13.54 34.10 12.18
CA PHE A 660 -12.96 35.08 13.09
C PHE A 660 -12.98 34.66 14.57
N GLU A 661 -13.45 33.45 14.83
CA GLU A 661 -13.46 32.91 16.20
C GLU A 661 -12.03 32.57 16.66
N VAL A 662 -11.79 32.79 17.95
CA VAL A 662 -10.48 32.58 18.58
C VAL A 662 -10.16 31.08 18.72
N SER A 663 -11.18 30.22 18.64
CA SER A 663 -11.02 28.78 18.80
C SER A 663 -10.39 28.14 17.56
N PRO A 664 -9.22 27.46 17.68
CA PRO A 664 -8.58 26.80 16.56
C PRO A 664 -9.40 25.63 15.97
N HIS A 665 -10.50 25.26 16.61
CA HIS A 665 -11.39 24.19 16.13
C HIS A 665 -12.46 24.68 15.14
N LEU A 666 -12.63 26.01 15.01
CA LEU A 666 -13.60 26.62 14.08
C LEU A 666 -12.94 27.31 12.88
N ASN A 667 -11.66 27.64 12.98
CA ASN A 667 -10.87 28.28 11.91
C ASN A 667 -10.41 27.29 10.85
#